data_7e55b566834951dbf3699558c13f771a
#
_entry.id   7e55b566834951dbf3699558c13f771a
#
_cell.length_a   1.000
_cell.length_b   1.000
_cell.length_c   1.000
_cell.angle_alpha   90.00
_cell.angle_beta   90.00
_cell.angle_gamma   90.00
#
_symmetry.space_group_name_H-M   'P 1'
#
loop_
_entity.id
_entity.type
_entity.pdbx_description
1 polymer ?
#
loop_
_entity_poly.entity_id
_entity_poly.type
_entity_poly.pdbx_seq_one_letter_code
_entity_poly.pdbx_strand_id
1 'polypeptide(L)'
;VYLLTGTLASPSTEKIIKEFTAKYSNITHVVYDAISESGAADAFEQVFGERALPNYHLDKAKTIVSFGADFLSDFHGGFEKKYIEGRKPESGHMSYHVQFESNMSLTGANADKRVVAKPSDQVFALLNLYNAITGNTVTSKATPVDAAIKEVAFELKKAGSKGVVLTGLNDKNAQLISLAINSALRSEIIDVNNTINIRKGNDLEVAQLVADMKASKVAGLITYNVDPLYSLATTDDFSAALKNIELKVAISTENNSTADAMDYALPAPHFLESWGDVLLNQATYGLSQPTIQPLFDTRQFQDTLLKWSGNKSNYYTYLKDFANASILGGTSWNTALHNGYFTRTIKNKNTISNVKVSNEALALYTSASKANGFELTLYTTAALGDGKQANNPWLQEFPDPITRAAWDNYLTISIADAKRLGFENPVKDNGAIDGDYANVTVNGVTVFKVPVFIQPGQAKGSVGLALGYGRTFGLKEEMQVGVNAYPLYKGANNIQYNVSIEKVSGTHKFACTQVQKTIAGRHDILKVASLKDYLTVDPKDHHKGWNKPAYVSYDHKEVEANSINIWDDHNREMGHHFNLSIDLTSCTGCGACVIACHAENNVPVVGKDEVRVGRDMHWLRIDRYYSSEVETREEAKELGLSRGEMYEALETEAENPSVTFQPMMCQHCNHAPCETVCPVAATTHGRQGQNQMTYNRCVGTRYCANNCPYRVRRFNWFYYANNNEFDFNMNNDYGKMVLNPEVVVRSRGVMEKCSMCIQMTQATILNAKREGRKVNVDEFETACSSACSTGALVFGDVNNPEDEVTALAQDKRAYNVLDYLQTKPNVIYQVKVKNTNEA
;
A
#
# COMPACT_ATOMS: atom_id res chain seq x y z
N VAL A 1 -15.81 26.15 -23.92
CA VAL A 1 -14.64 25.23 -23.88
C VAL A 1 -14.41 24.76 -22.46
N TYR A 2 -14.05 23.51 -22.28
CA TYR A 2 -13.67 22.97 -20.98
C TYR A 2 -12.19 22.58 -20.96
N LEU A 3 -11.54 22.85 -19.82
CA LEU A 3 -10.22 22.34 -19.48
C LEU A 3 -10.40 21.27 -18.38
N LEU A 4 -10.15 20.00 -18.69
CA LEU A 4 -10.28 18.87 -17.77
C LEU A 4 -8.89 18.40 -17.32
N THR A 5 -8.61 18.48 -16.03
CA THR A 5 -7.32 18.02 -15.46
C THR A 5 -7.57 17.10 -14.27
N GLY A 6 -6.61 16.27 -13.92
CA GLY A 6 -6.56 15.70 -12.57
C GLY A 6 -6.20 16.77 -11.53
N THR A 7 -6.17 16.37 -10.27
CA THR A 7 -5.64 17.22 -9.19
C THR A 7 -4.16 17.52 -9.45
N LEU A 8 -3.82 18.82 -9.48
CA LEU A 8 -2.46 19.29 -9.77
C LEU A 8 -1.69 19.71 -8.51
N ALA A 9 -2.29 19.84 -7.37
CA ALA A 9 -1.69 20.23 -6.07
C ALA A 9 -0.53 21.28 -6.16
N SER A 10 -0.45 22.02 -7.27
CA SER A 10 0.62 22.97 -7.65
C SER A 10 0.07 24.39 -7.62
N PRO A 11 0.45 25.22 -6.62
CA PRO A 11 -0.05 26.60 -6.52
C PRO A 11 0.35 27.47 -7.71
N SER A 12 1.54 27.28 -8.26
CA SER A 12 1.98 28.03 -9.45
C SER A 12 1.16 27.64 -10.69
N THR A 13 0.87 26.35 -10.88
CA THR A 13 0.03 25.87 -11.98
C THR A 13 -1.42 26.31 -11.83
N GLU A 14 -1.98 26.27 -10.61
CA GLU A 14 -3.32 26.80 -10.33
C GLU A 14 -3.42 28.29 -10.69
N LYS A 15 -2.36 29.07 -10.42
CA LYS A 15 -2.32 30.50 -10.80
C LYS A 15 -2.28 30.65 -12.32
N ILE A 16 -1.47 29.88 -13.04
CA ILE A 16 -1.43 29.89 -14.51
C ILE A 16 -2.81 29.57 -15.12
N ILE A 17 -3.49 28.54 -14.59
CA ILE A 17 -4.84 28.15 -15.02
C ILE A 17 -5.82 29.31 -14.81
N LYS A 18 -5.78 29.97 -13.63
CA LYS A 18 -6.63 31.13 -13.33
C LYS A 18 -6.35 32.30 -14.29
N GLU A 19 -5.11 32.59 -14.61
CA GLU A 19 -4.72 33.63 -15.59
C GLU A 19 -5.20 33.27 -17.00
N PHE A 20 -5.09 31.99 -17.40
CA PHE A 20 -5.55 31.48 -18.69
C PHE A 20 -7.09 31.58 -18.83
N THR A 21 -7.83 31.12 -17.83
CA THR A 21 -9.30 31.18 -17.84
C THR A 21 -9.83 32.61 -17.70
N ALA A 22 -9.12 33.50 -16.99
CA ALA A 22 -9.46 34.94 -16.95
C ALA A 22 -9.27 35.63 -18.29
N LYS A 23 -8.23 35.22 -19.04
CA LYS A 23 -8.01 35.75 -20.43
C LYS A 23 -9.08 35.26 -21.41
N TYR A 24 -9.47 33.98 -21.28
CA TYR A 24 -10.47 33.34 -22.13
C TYR A 24 -11.69 32.98 -21.30
N SER A 25 -12.59 33.95 -21.08
CA SER A 25 -13.74 33.84 -20.15
C SER A 25 -14.77 32.75 -20.51
N ASN A 26 -14.64 32.15 -21.71
CA ASN A 26 -15.45 31.01 -22.14
C ASN A 26 -14.83 29.65 -21.83
N ILE A 27 -13.71 29.61 -21.09
CA ILE A 27 -13.08 28.37 -20.64
C ILE A 27 -13.44 28.10 -19.18
N THR A 28 -13.99 26.91 -18.91
CA THR A 28 -14.27 26.40 -17.57
C THR A 28 -13.26 25.32 -17.22
N HIS A 29 -12.58 25.44 -16.07
CA HIS A 29 -11.70 24.41 -15.56
C HIS A 29 -12.49 23.45 -14.67
N VAL A 30 -12.34 22.13 -14.91
CA VAL A 30 -12.95 21.06 -14.12
C VAL A 30 -11.83 20.10 -13.69
N VAL A 31 -11.86 19.69 -12.41
CA VAL A 31 -10.90 18.74 -11.84
C VAL A 31 -11.55 17.37 -11.72
N TYR A 32 -10.94 16.37 -12.34
CA TYR A 32 -11.39 14.99 -12.39
C TYR A 32 -10.33 14.05 -11.79
N ASP A 33 -10.62 13.44 -10.66
CA ASP A 33 -9.83 12.35 -10.09
C ASP A 33 -10.56 11.02 -10.33
N ALA A 34 -9.88 10.04 -10.92
CA ALA A 34 -10.47 8.73 -11.21
C ALA A 34 -10.94 8.00 -9.93
N ILE A 35 -10.25 8.23 -8.83
CA ILE A 35 -10.66 7.80 -7.48
C ILE A 35 -11.12 9.05 -6.73
N SER A 36 -12.41 9.14 -6.46
CA SER A 36 -13.02 10.33 -5.90
C SER A 36 -12.93 10.39 -4.37
N GLU A 37 -12.65 11.59 -3.86
CA GLU A 37 -12.81 12.01 -2.46
C GLU A 37 -13.80 13.19 -2.35
N SER A 38 -14.66 13.35 -3.36
CA SER A 38 -15.58 14.48 -3.45
C SER A 38 -16.52 14.53 -2.26
N GLY A 39 -17.01 13.38 -1.77
CA GLY A 39 -17.87 13.32 -0.59
C GLY A 39 -17.23 13.92 0.66
N ALA A 40 -15.95 13.67 0.90
CA ALA A 40 -15.20 14.24 2.03
C ALA A 40 -14.92 15.74 1.83
N ALA A 41 -14.53 16.15 0.62
CA ALA A 41 -14.28 17.55 0.29
C ALA A 41 -15.55 18.42 0.38
N ASP A 42 -16.69 17.92 -0.11
CA ASP A 42 -17.98 18.59 -0.05
C ASP A 42 -18.53 18.71 1.39
N ALA A 43 -18.28 17.66 2.21
CA ALA A 43 -18.64 17.71 3.64
C ALA A 43 -17.79 18.73 4.39
N PHE A 44 -16.50 18.81 4.08
CA PHE A 44 -15.59 19.79 4.66
C PHE A 44 -16.00 21.21 4.29
N GLU A 45 -16.32 21.44 3.01
CA GLU A 45 -16.79 22.74 2.51
C GLU A 45 -18.09 23.20 3.21
N GLN A 46 -19.03 22.29 3.42
CA GLN A 46 -20.28 22.60 4.13
C GLN A 46 -20.05 23.08 5.57
N VAL A 47 -19.02 22.56 6.24
CA VAL A 47 -18.72 22.89 7.65
C VAL A 47 -17.80 24.10 7.78
N PHE A 48 -16.78 24.20 6.91
CA PHE A 48 -15.68 25.18 7.04
C PHE A 48 -15.66 26.25 5.95
N GLY A 49 -16.51 26.15 4.92
CA GLY A 49 -16.60 27.13 3.80
C GLY A 49 -15.44 27.04 2.81
N GLU A 50 -14.61 26.00 2.87
CA GLU A 50 -13.50 25.74 1.97
C GLU A 50 -13.50 24.27 1.57
N ARG A 51 -13.41 23.97 0.27
CA ARG A 51 -13.37 22.60 -0.25
C ARG A 51 -11.97 22.01 -0.11
N ALA A 52 -11.79 21.09 0.85
CA ALA A 52 -10.50 20.51 1.19
C ALA A 52 -10.67 19.15 1.88
N LEU A 53 -9.56 18.44 2.11
CA LEU A 53 -9.53 17.19 2.89
C LEU A 53 -8.85 17.43 4.24
N PRO A 54 -9.41 16.93 5.37
CA PRO A 54 -8.80 17.07 6.68
C PRO A 54 -7.51 16.26 6.78
N ASN A 55 -6.58 16.71 7.63
CA ASN A 55 -5.41 15.94 8.04
C ASN A 55 -5.66 15.31 9.42
N TYR A 56 -4.83 14.34 9.81
CA TYR A 56 -4.96 13.62 11.07
C TYR A 56 -3.61 13.46 11.78
N HIS A 57 -3.60 13.67 13.11
CA HIS A 57 -2.47 13.45 14.01
C HIS A 57 -2.61 12.10 14.72
N LEU A 58 -2.54 10.98 13.96
CA LEU A 58 -2.73 9.63 14.49
C LEU A 58 -1.65 9.24 15.52
N ASP A 59 -0.50 9.90 15.48
CA ASP A 59 0.57 9.82 16.49
C ASP A 59 0.12 10.20 17.91
N LYS A 60 -0.90 11.06 18.02
CA LYS A 60 -1.44 11.56 19.29
C LYS A 60 -2.72 10.87 19.73
N ALA A 61 -3.27 9.99 18.90
CA ALA A 61 -4.54 9.31 19.18
C ALA A 61 -4.39 8.27 20.29
N LYS A 62 -5.39 8.19 21.18
CA LYS A 62 -5.56 7.08 22.13
C LYS A 62 -6.53 6.03 21.61
N THR A 63 -7.58 6.46 20.92
CA THR A 63 -8.58 5.57 20.33
C THR A 63 -8.88 6.03 18.91
N ILE A 64 -8.72 5.10 17.97
CA ILE A 64 -9.02 5.27 16.54
C ILE A 64 -10.17 4.34 16.20
N VAL A 65 -11.24 4.87 15.66
CA VAL A 65 -12.37 4.10 15.12
C VAL A 65 -12.56 4.45 13.67
N SER A 66 -12.55 3.46 12.80
CA SER A 66 -12.63 3.65 11.36
C SER A 66 -13.75 2.82 10.74
N PHE A 67 -14.50 3.40 9.82
CA PHE A 67 -15.54 2.75 9.02
C PHE A 67 -15.11 2.71 7.56
N GLY A 68 -14.45 1.62 7.17
CA GLY A 68 -14.01 1.39 5.79
C GLY A 68 -12.91 2.32 5.27
N ALA A 69 -12.28 3.16 6.11
CA ALA A 69 -11.16 3.99 5.68
C ALA A 69 -9.85 3.18 5.68
N ASP A 70 -9.26 2.99 4.50
CA ASP A 70 -7.97 2.29 4.36
C ASP A 70 -6.79 3.27 4.39
N PHE A 71 -6.59 3.92 5.55
CA PHE A 71 -5.61 4.99 5.73
C PHE A 71 -4.14 4.51 5.77
N LEU A 72 -3.89 3.21 5.73
CA LEU A 72 -2.56 2.63 5.52
C LEU A 72 -2.29 2.28 4.05
N SER A 73 -3.24 2.52 3.15
CA SER A 73 -3.12 2.36 1.71
C SER A 73 -3.55 3.65 1.00
N ASP A 74 -4.71 3.69 0.35
CA ASP A 74 -5.16 4.82 -0.46
C ASP A 74 -6.30 5.60 0.23
N PHE A 75 -5.95 6.52 1.13
CA PHE A 75 -6.89 7.39 1.82
C PHE A 75 -6.21 8.72 2.17
N HIS A 76 -6.62 9.82 1.59
CA HIS A 76 -6.09 11.18 1.80
C HIS A 76 -4.55 11.30 1.77
N GLY A 77 -3.80 10.19 1.81
CA GLY A 77 -2.35 10.03 1.69
C GLY A 77 -1.55 10.18 2.97
N GLY A 78 -0.65 9.22 3.22
CA GLY A 78 0.52 9.40 4.07
C GLY A 78 0.29 9.41 5.59
N PHE A 79 -0.54 8.51 6.13
CA PHE A 79 -0.76 8.43 7.59
C PHE A 79 0.00 7.29 8.28
N GLU A 80 0.65 6.40 7.55
CA GLU A 80 1.28 5.20 8.08
C GLU A 80 2.37 5.51 9.12
N LYS A 81 3.21 6.52 8.89
CA LYS A 81 4.25 6.93 9.84
C LYS A 81 3.64 7.40 11.16
N LYS A 82 2.69 8.35 11.10
CA LYS A 82 2.02 8.87 12.30
C LYS A 82 1.24 7.79 13.04
N TYR A 83 0.59 6.87 12.31
CA TYR A 83 -0.11 5.75 12.90
C TYR A 83 0.85 4.86 13.71
N ILE A 84 2.00 4.50 13.14
CA ILE A 84 2.99 3.67 13.81
C ILE A 84 3.66 4.40 14.98
N GLU A 85 3.94 5.70 14.86
CA GLU A 85 4.47 6.50 15.97
C GLU A 85 3.56 6.44 17.21
N GLY A 86 2.23 6.44 17.02
CA GLY A 86 1.24 6.26 18.09
C GLY A 86 1.12 4.84 18.64
N ARG A 87 1.85 3.86 18.06
CA ARG A 87 1.73 2.43 18.38
C ARG A 87 3.05 1.77 18.76
N LYS A 88 4.08 2.53 19.08
CA LYS A 88 5.36 2.00 19.57
C LYS A 88 5.22 1.54 21.01
N PRO A 89 5.42 0.22 21.32
CA PRO A 89 5.17 -0.35 22.64
C PRO A 89 6.17 0.11 23.70
N GLU A 90 7.32 0.65 23.31
CA GLU A 90 8.38 1.15 24.22
C GLU A 90 7.90 2.28 25.13
N SER A 91 6.92 3.07 24.65
CA SER A 91 6.28 4.14 25.43
C SER A 91 5.38 3.61 26.58
N GLY A 92 5.12 2.31 26.61
CA GLY A 92 4.12 1.69 27.49
C GLY A 92 2.67 1.96 27.10
N HIS A 93 2.45 2.64 25.97
CA HIS A 93 1.15 2.98 25.44
C HIS A 93 1.10 2.68 23.94
N MET A 94 -0.04 2.17 23.50
CA MET A 94 -0.37 2.03 22.08
C MET A 94 -1.79 2.54 21.89
N SER A 95 -2.03 3.26 20.79
CA SER A 95 -3.40 3.62 20.41
C SER A 95 -4.25 2.37 20.21
N TYR A 96 -5.49 2.38 20.70
CA TYR A 96 -6.45 1.30 20.45
C TYR A 96 -7.20 1.58 19.15
N HIS A 97 -7.04 0.67 18.18
CA HIS A 97 -7.62 0.83 16.84
C HIS A 97 -8.68 -0.23 16.57
N VAL A 98 -9.91 0.21 16.27
CA VAL A 98 -11.03 -0.64 15.84
C VAL A 98 -11.45 -0.28 14.41
N GLN A 99 -11.40 -1.27 13.52
CA GLN A 99 -11.76 -1.12 12.09
C GLN A 99 -13.05 -1.86 11.79
N PHE A 100 -14.08 -1.13 11.33
CA PHE A 100 -15.32 -1.68 10.77
C PHE A 100 -15.20 -1.71 9.26
N GLU A 101 -15.24 -2.89 8.63
CA GLU A 101 -15.09 -3.01 7.17
C GLU A 101 -15.74 -4.27 6.60
N SER A 102 -16.04 -4.26 5.30
CA SER A 102 -16.58 -5.42 4.58
C SER A 102 -15.51 -6.28 3.95
N ASN A 103 -14.52 -5.64 3.31
CA ASN A 103 -13.34 -6.29 2.76
C ASN A 103 -12.19 -6.20 3.76
N MET A 104 -11.31 -7.19 3.77
CA MET A 104 -10.07 -7.06 4.52
C MET A 104 -9.14 -6.07 3.82
N SER A 105 -8.95 -4.91 4.44
CA SER A 105 -8.01 -3.88 3.99
C SER A 105 -6.65 -3.98 4.68
N LEU A 106 -5.65 -3.25 4.19
CA LEU A 106 -4.35 -3.15 4.84
C LEU A 106 -4.48 -2.52 6.25
N THR A 107 -5.37 -1.54 6.39
CA THR A 107 -5.70 -0.91 7.68
C THR A 107 -6.37 -1.88 8.64
N GLY A 108 -7.37 -2.65 8.17
CA GLY A 108 -8.04 -3.66 8.99
C GLY A 108 -7.13 -4.80 9.41
N ALA A 109 -6.19 -5.20 8.55
CA ALA A 109 -5.18 -6.21 8.86
C ALA A 109 -4.20 -5.77 9.98
N ASN A 110 -4.05 -4.47 10.21
CA ASN A 110 -3.19 -3.90 11.26
C ASN A 110 -3.97 -3.38 12.48
N ALA A 111 -5.30 -3.45 12.48
CA ALA A 111 -6.13 -3.06 13.62
C ALA A 111 -5.96 -4.00 14.81
N ASP A 112 -6.20 -3.49 16.03
CA ASP A 112 -6.26 -4.32 17.22
C ASP A 112 -7.55 -5.15 17.24
N LYS A 113 -8.64 -4.55 16.74
CA LYS A 113 -9.93 -5.23 16.58
C LYS A 113 -10.52 -4.94 15.22
N ARG A 114 -10.69 -5.98 14.44
CA ARG A 114 -11.40 -5.91 13.17
C ARG A 114 -12.82 -6.40 13.34
N VAL A 115 -13.80 -5.57 12.98
CA VAL A 115 -15.24 -5.85 13.06
C VAL A 115 -15.78 -5.98 11.65
N VAL A 116 -16.16 -7.19 11.27
CA VAL A 116 -16.68 -7.48 9.93
C VAL A 116 -18.12 -6.96 9.82
N ALA A 117 -18.35 -6.02 8.92
CA ALA A 117 -19.64 -5.38 8.70
C ALA A 117 -19.85 -5.10 7.20
N LYS A 118 -20.95 -5.54 6.63
CA LYS A 118 -21.27 -5.18 5.24
C LYS A 118 -21.53 -3.67 5.11
N PRO A 119 -21.40 -3.07 3.93
CA PRO A 119 -21.46 -1.61 3.75
C PRO A 119 -22.68 -0.93 4.36
N SER A 120 -23.89 -1.49 4.20
CA SER A 120 -25.10 -0.92 4.82
C SER A 120 -25.06 -0.98 6.35
N ASP A 121 -24.50 -2.05 6.94
CA ASP A 121 -24.35 -2.17 8.39
C ASP A 121 -23.31 -1.17 8.93
N GLN A 122 -22.27 -0.85 8.17
CA GLN A 122 -21.30 0.21 8.52
C GLN A 122 -22.00 1.58 8.62
N VAL A 123 -22.91 1.88 7.69
CA VAL A 123 -23.71 3.11 7.74
C VAL A 123 -24.58 3.17 9.01
N PHE A 124 -25.33 2.10 9.30
CA PHE A 124 -26.17 2.09 10.51
C PHE A 124 -25.33 2.12 11.79
N ALA A 125 -24.19 1.44 11.80
CA ALA A 125 -23.24 1.45 12.90
C ALA A 125 -22.67 2.86 13.14
N LEU A 126 -22.33 3.62 12.09
CA LEU A 126 -21.89 5.01 12.19
C LEU A 126 -22.99 5.92 12.79
N LEU A 127 -24.26 5.75 12.39
CA LEU A 127 -25.42 6.45 12.96
C LEU A 127 -25.64 6.08 14.43
N ASN A 128 -25.50 4.79 14.77
CA ASN A 128 -25.62 4.31 16.15
C ASN A 128 -24.49 4.87 17.03
N LEU A 129 -23.26 4.96 16.49
CA LEU A 129 -22.14 5.59 17.18
C LEU A 129 -22.38 7.08 17.41
N TYR A 130 -22.91 7.80 16.41
CA TYR A 130 -23.30 9.21 16.55
C TYR A 130 -24.29 9.39 17.70
N ASN A 131 -25.37 8.60 17.73
CA ASN A 131 -26.36 8.63 18.83
C ASN A 131 -25.71 8.36 20.19
N ALA A 132 -24.85 7.35 20.27
CA ALA A 132 -24.16 6.95 21.50
C ALA A 132 -23.22 8.04 22.04
N ILE A 133 -22.50 8.76 21.17
CA ILE A 133 -21.52 9.79 21.56
C ILE A 133 -22.21 11.11 21.89
N THR A 134 -23.14 11.56 21.05
CA THR A 134 -23.76 12.90 21.18
C THR A 134 -24.93 12.92 22.13
N GLY A 135 -25.57 11.80 22.39
CA GLY A 135 -26.88 11.71 23.10
C GLY A 135 -28.06 12.16 22.26
N ASN A 136 -27.86 12.58 21.00
CA ASN A 136 -28.94 12.88 20.06
C ASN A 136 -29.58 11.58 19.57
N THR A 137 -30.82 11.68 19.07
CA THR A 137 -31.54 10.53 18.51
C THR A 137 -31.82 10.80 17.04
N VAL A 138 -30.93 10.31 16.14
CA VAL A 138 -31.25 10.26 14.71
C VAL A 138 -31.79 8.87 14.36
N THR A 139 -32.56 8.78 13.26
CA THR A 139 -33.07 7.49 12.77
C THR A 139 -31.95 6.56 12.42
N SER A 140 -31.99 5.34 12.97
CA SER A 140 -31.03 4.29 12.69
C SER A 140 -31.67 2.90 12.84
N LYS A 141 -30.92 1.85 12.58
CA LYS A 141 -31.34 0.44 12.66
C LYS A 141 -30.36 -0.34 13.51
N ALA A 142 -30.84 -1.33 14.24
CA ALA A 142 -29.98 -2.28 14.93
C ALA A 142 -29.17 -3.11 13.93
N THR A 143 -27.92 -3.37 14.28
CA THR A 143 -26.97 -4.10 13.44
C THR A 143 -26.36 -5.28 14.21
N PRO A 144 -25.81 -6.29 13.52
CA PRO A 144 -25.06 -7.36 14.17
C PRO A 144 -23.85 -6.86 14.98
N VAL A 145 -23.35 -5.63 14.70
CA VAL A 145 -22.15 -5.07 15.32
C VAL A 145 -22.44 -4.08 16.46
N ASP A 146 -23.68 -3.95 16.92
CA ASP A 146 -24.06 -2.98 17.96
C ASP A 146 -23.33 -3.20 19.30
N ALA A 147 -22.93 -4.43 19.62
CA ALA A 147 -22.10 -4.70 20.80
C ALA A 147 -20.74 -4.00 20.69
N ALA A 148 -20.10 -4.10 19.52
CA ALA A 148 -18.83 -3.41 19.25
C ALA A 148 -19.01 -1.89 19.24
N ILE A 149 -20.15 -1.37 18.75
CA ILE A 149 -20.45 0.06 18.79
C ILE A 149 -20.54 0.59 20.23
N LYS A 150 -21.15 -0.16 21.15
CA LYS A 150 -21.20 0.23 22.58
C LYS A 150 -19.80 0.29 23.19
N GLU A 151 -18.96 -0.71 22.89
CA GLU A 151 -17.58 -0.77 23.36
C GLU A 151 -16.76 0.43 22.82
N VAL A 152 -16.77 0.68 21.51
CA VAL A 152 -16.00 1.79 20.94
C VAL A 152 -16.54 3.16 21.39
N ALA A 153 -17.83 3.31 21.61
CA ALA A 153 -18.42 4.53 22.18
C ALA A 153 -17.89 4.80 23.59
N PHE A 154 -17.74 3.76 24.41
CA PHE A 154 -17.14 3.87 25.74
C PHE A 154 -15.66 4.29 25.65
N GLU A 155 -14.85 3.61 24.83
CA GLU A 155 -13.42 3.94 24.65
C GLU A 155 -13.19 5.32 24.05
N LEU A 156 -14.02 5.77 23.10
CA LEU A 156 -13.95 7.13 22.54
C LEU A 156 -14.29 8.20 23.60
N LYS A 157 -15.33 7.97 24.44
CA LYS A 157 -15.66 8.89 25.54
C LYS A 157 -14.54 8.97 26.58
N LYS A 158 -13.90 7.84 26.89
CA LYS A 158 -12.73 7.76 27.77
C LYS A 158 -11.51 8.48 27.20
N ALA A 159 -11.29 8.36 25.88
CA ALA A 159 -10.21 9.06 25.17
C ALA A 159 -10.46 10.58 25.05
N GLY A 160 -11.73 11.02 25.01
CA GLY A 160 -12.11 12.43 24.87
C GLY A 160 -11.50 13.07 23.63
N SER A 161 -10.77 14.20 23.80
CA SER A 161 -10.14 14.90 22.67
C SER A 161 -9.03 14.10 21.95
N LYS A 162 -8.58 12.99 22.53
CA LYS A 162 -7.61 12.05 21.91
C LYS A 162 -8.29 10.88 21.18
N GLY A 163 -9.61 10.90 21.06
CA GLY A 163 -10.38 9.98 20.22
C GLY A 163 -10.60 10.55 18.83
N VAL A 164 -10.67 9.69 17.81
CA VAL A 164 -10.99 10.09 16.44
C VAL A 164 -11.82 9.04 15.74
N VAL A 165 -12.76 9.51 14.91
CA VAL A 165 -13.57 8.68 14.01
C VAL A 165 -13.28 9.07 12.57
N LEU A 166 -12.93 8.06 11.75
CA LEU A 166 -12.70 8.20 10.30
C LEU A 166 -13.76 7.38 9.54
N THR A 167 -14.06 7.79 8.31
CA THR A 167 -14.87 6.98 7.41
C THR A 167 -14.32 7.05 5.98
N GLY A 168 -14.22 5.90 5.32
CA GLY A 168 -13.86 5.75 3.91
C GLY A 168 -15.08 5.68 2.98
N LEU A 169 -16.29 5.89 3.51
CA LEU A 169 -17.49 5.99 2.69
C LEU A 169 -17.45 7.31 1.92
N ASN A 170 -17.38 7.25 0.58
CA ASN A 170 -17.39 8.46 -0.27
C ASN A 170 -18.83 8.97 -0.45
N ASP A 171 -19.51 9.23 0.66
CA ASP A 171 -20.82 9.85 0.77
C ASP A 171 -20.72 11.08 1.66
N LYS A 172 -21.12 12.24 1.15
CA LYS A 172 -21.08 13.52 1.85
C LYS A 172 -21.73 13.46 3.23
N ASN A 173 -22.88 12.76 3.35
CA ASN A 173 -23.61 12.68 4.62
C ASN A 173 -22.88 11.80 5.64
N ALA A 174 -22.27 10.69 5.21
CA ALA A 174 -21.43 9.85 6.08
C ALA A 174 -20.24 10.64 6.63
N GLN A 175 -19.58 11.42 5.78
CA GLN A 175 -18.47 12.29 6.17
C GLN A 175 -18.90 13.38 7.16
N LEU A 176 -20.06 14.00 6.95
CA LEU A 176 -20.63 15.00 7.89
C LEU A 176 -20.93 14.38 9.26
N ILE A 177 -21.43 13.14 9.32
CA ILE A 177 -21.67 12.43 10.58
C ILE A 177 -20.36 12.13 11.30
N SER A 178 -19.33 11.70 10.58
CA SER A 178 -17.99 11.53 11.15
C SER A 178 -17.43 12.84 11.73
N LEU A 179 -17.55 13.96 11.00
CA LEU A 179 -17.17 15.29 11.49
C LEU A 179 -17.98 15.70 12.72
N ALA A 180 -19.28 15.38 12.77
CA ALA A 180 -20.14 15.68 13.92
C ALA A 180 -19.75 14.89 15.17
N ILE A 181 -19.36 13.61 15.03
CA ILE A 181 -18.82 12.79 16.12
C ILE A 181 -17.50 13.40 16.64
N ASN A 182 -16.57 13.74 15.74
CA ASN A 182 -15.30 14.36 16.12
C ASN A 182 -15.50 15.73 16.78
N SER A 183 -16.50 16.49 16.35
CA SER A 183 -16.93 17.74 16.97
C SER A 183 -17.44 17.53 18.41
N ALA A 184 -18.27 16.51 18.63
CA ALA A 184 -18.79 16.18 19.98
C ALA A 184 -17.68 15.71 20.93
N LEU A 185 -16.68 14.98 20.43
CA LEU A 185 -15.48 14.56 21.15
C LEU A 185 -14.50 15.73 21.39
N ARG A 186 -14.67 16.85 20.67
CA ARG A 186 -13.68 17.94 20.59
C ARG A 186 -12.31 17.40 20.19
N SER A 187 -12.29 16.54 19.19
CA SER A 187 -11.08 15.81 18.79
C SER A 187 -9.97 16.76 18.34
N GLU A 188 -8.81 16.65 18.99
CA GLU A 188 -7.55 17.32 18.61
C GLU A 188 -6.75 16.50 17.58
N ILE A 189 -7.24 15.31 17.24
CA ILE A 189 -6.58 14.39 16.29
C ILE A 189 -6.87 14.79 14.86
N ILE A 190 -8.06 15.32 14.57
CA ILE A 190 -8.39 15.87 13.25
C ILE A 190 -7.86 17.30 13.13
N ASP A 191 -7.05 17.54 12.10
CA ASP A 191 -6.51 18.87 11.78
C ASP A 191 -7.26 19.47 10.59
N VAL A 192 -8.09 20.46 10.87
CA VAL A 192 -8.92 21.17 9.89
C VAL A 192 -8.24 22.41 9.31
N ASN A 193 -7.01 22.72 9.73
CA ASN A 193 -6.26 23.90 9.28
C ASN A 193 -5.10 23.52 8.35
N ASN A 194 -4.44 22.39 8.60
CA ASN A 194 -3.40 21.85 7.74
C ASN A 194 -3.98 20.84 6.74
N THR A 195 -4.93 21.30 5.94
CA THR A 195 -5.65 20.46 4.96
C THR A 195 -4.76 19.87 3.89
N ILE A 196 -5.15 18.72 3.35
CA ILE A 196 -4.41 17.95 2.35
C ILE A 196 -4.92 18.27 0.94
N ASN A 197 -4.02 18.34 -0.04
CA ASN A 197 -4.32 18.79 -1.40
C ASN A 197 -4.12 17.71 -2.48
N ILE A 198 -4.00 16.43 -2.12
CA ILE A 198 -3.68 15.36 -3.10
C ILE A 198 -4.85 14.97 -4.00
N ARG A 199 -6.09 15.26 -3.57
CA ARG A 199 -7.32 15.04 -4.35
C ARG A 199 -8.25 16.23 -4.17
N LYS A 200 -8.64 16.85 -5.29
CA LYS A 200 -9.52 18.02 -5.36
C LYS A 200 -10.65 17.83 -6.38
N GLY A 201 -10.78 16.63 -6.93
CA GLY A 201 -11.82 16.30 -7.93
C GLY A 201 -13.21 16.73 -7.46
N ASN A 202 -14.04 17.23 -8.39
CA ASN A 202 -15.41 17.63 -8.12
C ASN A 202 -16.37 16.82 -9.00
N ASP A 203 -16.98 15.80 -8.42
CA ASP A 203 -17.84 14.87 -9.16
C ASP A 203 -19.09 15.55 -9.75
N LEU A 204 -19.61 16.60 -9.09
CA LEU A 204 -20.75 17.37 -9.60
C LEU A 204 -20.38 18.16 -10.85
N GLU A 205 -19.19 18.79 -10.88
CA GLU A 205 -18.70 19.51 -12.07
C GLU A 205 -18.37 18.56 -13.21
N VAL A 206 -17.82 17.37 -12.92
CA VAL A 206 -17.60 16.32 -13.93
C VAL A 206 -18.92 15.83 -14.52
N ALA A 207 -19.92 15.56 -13.68
CA ALA A 207 -21.26 15.19 -14.15
C ALA A 207 -21.92 16.29 -15.01
N GLN A 208 -21.73 17.57 -14.63
CA GLN A 208 -22.21 18.71 -15.40
C GLN A 208 -21.50 18.82 -16.75
N LEU A 209 -20.17 18.60 -16.80
CA LEU A 209 -19.42 18.55 -18.05
C LEU A 209 -20.01 17.50 -19.01
N VAL A 210 -20.23 16.26 -18.53
CA VAL A 210 -20.81 15.18 -19.36
C VAL A 210 -22.21 15.55 -19.85
N ALA A 211 -23.03 16.16 -18.98
CA ALA A 211 -24.36 16.63 -19.36
C ALA A 211 -24.33 17.74 -20.43
N ASP A 212 -23.41 18.70 -20.32
CA ASP A 212 -23.23 19.77 -21.29
C ASP A 212 -22.67 19.27 -22.62
N MET A 213 -21.78 18.26 -22.61
CA MET A 213 -21.31 17.54 -23.81
C MET A 213 -22.47 16.85 -24.52
N LYS A 214 -23.32 16.11 -23.79
CA LYS A 214 -24.54 15.46 -24.35
C LYS A 214 -25.53 16.46 -24.92
N ALA A 215 -25.64 17.63 -24.32
CA ALA A 215 -26.50 18.71 -24.79
C ALA A 215 -25.88 19.55 -25.94
N SER A 216 -24.70 19.15 -26.48
CA SER A 216 -23.95 19.85 -27.53
C SER A 216 -23.63 21.31 -27.20
N LYS A 217 -23.41 21.62 -25.91
CA LYS A 217 -23.03 22.96 -25.44
C LYS A 217 -21.53 23.18 -25.38
N VAL A 218 -20.73 22.09 -25.61
CA VAL A 218 -19.28 22.12 -25.51
C VAL A 218 -18.66 22.16 -26.89
N ALA A 219 -18.10 23.30 -27.28
CA ALA A 219 -17.41 23.47 -28.57
C ALA A 219 -15.96 22.99 -28.54
N GLY A 220 -15.32 22.92 -27.35
CA GLY A 220 -13.94 22.48 -27.23
C GLY A 220 -13.68 21.79 -25.88
N LEU A 221 -12.82 20.77 -25.91
CA LEU A 221 -12.32 20.03 -24.73
C LEU A 221 -10.81 19.94 -24.79
N ILE A 222 -10.15 20.42 -23.74
CA ILE A 222 -8.72 20.29 -23.50
C ILE A 222 -8.54 19.37 -22.29
N THR A 223 -7.79 18.29 -22.42
CA THR A 223 -7.49 17.38 -21.30
C THR A 223 -6.02 17.43 -20.94
N TYR A 224 -5.68 17.24 -19.64
CA TYR A 224 -4.31 17.09 -19.17
C TYR A 224 -4.17 15.90 -18.22
N ASN A 225 -3.41 14.89 -18.65
CA ASN A 225 -3.07 13.68 -17.88
C ASN A 225 -4.27 12.97 -17.23
N VAL A 226 -5.41 12.89 -17.93
CA VAL A 226 -6.61 12.17 -17.52
C VAL A 226 -7.08 11.21 -18.61
N ASP A 227 -7.70 10.12 -18.22
CA ASP A 227 -8.25 9.11 -19.14
C ASP A 227 -9.72 8.77 -18.83
N PRO A 228 -10.67 9.71 -19.05
CA PRO A 228 -12.09 9.49 -18.78
C PRO A 228 -12.70 8.38 -19.65
N LEU A 229 -12.16 8.05 -20.84
CA LEU A 229 -12.63 6.92 -21.65
C LEU A 229 -12.31 5.56 -21.01
N TYR A 230 -11.39 5.49 -20.06
CA TYR A 230 -11.11 4.30 -19.28
C TYR A 230 -11.79 4.34 -17.90
N SER A 231 -11.72 5.48 -17.19
CA SER A 231 -11.99 5.55 -15.75
C SER A 231 -13.34 6.18 -15.35
N LEU A 232 -14.16 6.67 -16.31
CA LEU A 232 -15.51 7.15 -15.99
C LEU A 232 -16.53 5.98 -15.99
N ALA A 233 -17.43 5.98 -15.02
CA ALA A 233 -18.58 5.07 -15.01
C ALA A 233 -19.60 5.33 -16.15
N THR A 234 -19.55 6.53 -16.75
CA THR A 234 -20.37 6.98 -17.88
C THR A 234 -19.56 7.08 -19.17
N THR A 235 -18.58 6.17 -19.34
CA THR A 235 -17.67 6.17 -20.49
C THR A 235 -18.41 6.15 -21.83
N ASP A 236 -19.49 5.37 -21.97
CA ASP A 236 -20.27 5.31 -23.21
C ASP A 236 -20.92 6.65 -23.55
N ASP A 237 -21.50 7.33 -22.57
CA ASP A 237 -22.08 8.67 -22.72
C ASP A 237 -21.02 9.71 -23.12
N PHE A 238 -19.87 9.67 -22.43
CA PHE A 238 -18.74 10.56 -22.69
C PHE A 238 -18.17 10.32 -24.09
N SER A 239 -17.96 9.08 -24.50
CA SER A 239 -17.45 8.69 -25.81
C SER A 239 -18.40 9.13 -26.94
N ALA A 240 -19.71 8.90 -26.75
CA ALA A 240 -20.71 9.33 -27.73
C ALA A 240 -20.75 10.85 -27.88
N ALA A 241 -20.70 11.59 -26.77
CA ALA A 241 -20.75 13.05 -26.78
C ALA A 241 -19.45 13.70 -27.30
N LEU A 242 -18.30 13.05 -27.07
CA LEU A 242 -16.99 13.51 -27.54
C LEU A 242 -16.93 13.66 -29.07
N LYS A 243 -17.66 12.83 -29.83
CA LYS A 243 -17.72 12.88 -31.30
C LYS A 243 -18.30 14.20 -31.84
N ASN A 244 -19.09 14.90 -31.03
CA ASN A 244 -19.78 16.13 -31.42
C ASN A 244 -18.98 17.39 -31.05
N ILE A 245 -17.81 17.27 -30.45
CA ILE A 245 -16.98 18.41 -30.07
C ILE A 245 -16.06 18.79 -31.23
N GLU A 246 -16.05 20.08 -31.56
CA GLU A 246 -15.31 20.61 -32.71
C GLU A 246 -13.79 20.67 -32.50
N LEU A 247 -13.34 20.98 -31.25
CA LEU A 247 -11.93 21.09 -30.89
C LEU A 247 -11.60 20.15 -29.75
N LYS A 248 -10.79 19.11 -30.00
CA LYS A 248 -10.38 18.12 -29.00
C LYS A 248 -8.85 18.08 -28.89
N VAL A 249 -8.31 18.43 -27.73
CA VAL A 249 -6.88 18.50 -27.46
C VAL A 249 -6.53 17.72 -26.22
N ALA A 250 -5.65 16.74 -26.33
CA ALA A 250 -5.05 16.06 -25.18
C ALA A 250 -3.61 16.54 -24.99
N ILE A 251 -3.24 16.85 -23.76
CA ILE A 251 -1.86 17.06 -23.30
C ILE A 251 -1.56 15.92 -22.33
N SER A 252 -0.66 15.01 -22.66
CA SER A 252 -0.46 13.78 -21.89
C SER A 252 0.98 13.29 -21.92
N THR A 253 1.42 12.65 -20.84
CA THR A 253 2.71 11.97 -20.74
C THR A 253 2.72 10.61 -21.44
N GLU A 254 1.53 10.08 -21.77
CA GLU A 254 1.37 8.80 -22.46
C GLU A 254 0.21 8.89 -23.46
N ASN A 255 0.24 8.05 -24.47
CA ASN A 255 -0.89 7.88 -25.38
C ASN A 255 -1.88 6.91 -24.72
N ASN A 256 -2.94 7.45 -24.10
CA ASN A 256 -4.02 6.70 -23.48
C ASN A 256 -5.29 6.73 -24.37
N SER A 257 -6.33 6.00 -23.95
CA SER A 257 -7.56 5.89 -24.76
C SER A 257 -8.23 7.22 -25.03
N THR A 258 -8.15 8.18 -24.10
CA THR A 258 -8.68 9.53 -24.32
C THR A 258 -7.81 10.35 -25.26
N ALA A 259 -6.48 10.29 -25.13
CA ALA A 259 -5.57 11.01 -26.01
C ALA A 259 -5.69 10.54 -27.48
N ASP A 260 -5.89 9.24 -27.70
CA ASP A 260 -6.09 8.64 -29.01
C ASP A 260 -7.40 9.10 -29.69
N ALA A 261 -8.42 9.36 -28.88
CA ALA A 261 -9.72 9.83 -29.37
C ALA A 261 -9.80 11.33 -29.66
N MET A 262 -8.71 12.10 -29.41
CA MET A 262 -8.65 13.53 -29.62
C MET A 262 -8.09 13.88 -31.00
N ASP A 263 -8.39 15.11 -31.50
CA ASP A 263 -7.87 15.58 -32.78
C ASP A 263 -6.38 15.95 -32.69
N TYR A 264 -5.94 16.41 -31.52
CA TYR A 264 -4.56 16.79 -31.24
C TYR A 264 -4.08 16.13 -29.95
N ALA A 265 -3.01 15.33 -30.03
CA ALA A 265 -2.30 14.77 -28.90
C ALA A 265 -0.94 15.50 -28.78
N LEU A 266 -0.78 16.25 -27.68
CA LEU A 266 0.42 17.03 -27.41
C LEU A 266 1.24 16.32 -26.32
N PRO A 267 2.47 15.86 -26.61
CA PRO A 267 3.27 15.12 -25.64
C PRO A 267 3.78 16.05 -24.53
N ALA A 268 3.50 15.67 -23.28
CA ALA A 268 4.04 16.31 -22.09
C ALA A 268 5.26 15.53 -21.56
N PRO A 269 6.27 16.21 -20.98
CA PRO A 269 7.41 15.54 -20.38
C PRO A 269 7.03 14.85 -19.07
N HIS A 270 7.82 13.84 -18.70
CA HIS A 270 7.72 13.19 -17.41
C HIS A 270 8.17 14.14 -16.27
N PHE A 271 7.72 13.90 -15.02
CA PHE A 271 8.08 14.77 -13.90
C PHE A 271 9.60 14.80 -13.61
N LEU A 272 10.35 13.75 -13.95
CA LEU A 272 11.81 13.74 -13.85
C LEU A 272 12.51 14.65 -14.88
N GLU A 273 11.79 15.07 -15.92
CA GLU A 273 12.25 15.96 -16.99
C GLU A 273 11.77 17.41 -16.80
N SER A 274 11.04 17.67 -15.68
CA SER A 274 10.21 18.87 -15.57
C SER A 274 10.48 19.66 -14.30
N TRP A 275 10.35 20.98 -14.37
CA TRP A 275 10.21 21.82 -13.18
C TRP A 275 8.78 21.71 -12.63
N GLY A 276 8.65 21.84 -11.31
CA GLY A 276 7.34 21.79 -10.65
C GLY A 276 7.36 22.27 -9.21
N ASP A 277 6.18 22.53 -8.70
CA ASP A 277 5.93 22.73 -7.27
C ASP A 277 4.73 21.90 -6.82
N VAL A 278 4.68 21.60 -5.53
CA VAL A 278 3.59 20.87 -4.92
C VAL A 278 3.31 21.41 -3.51
N LEU A 279 2.05 21.68 -3.22
CA LEU A 279 1.57 21.99 -1.89
C LEU A 279 0.84 20.75 -1.35
N LEU A 280 1.57 19.80 -0.76
CA LEU A 280 1.03 18.53 -0.24
C LEU A 280 -0.05 18.77 0.80
N ASN A 281 0.24 19.67 1.73
CA ASN A 281 -0.69 20.21 2.73
C ASN A 281 -0.40 21.68 2.94
N GLN A 282 -1.20 22.38 3.72
CA GLN A 282 -1.03 23.83 3.89
C GLN A 282 0.32 24.25 4.48
N ALA A 283 1.01 23.34 5.20
CA ALA A 283 2.31 23.62 5.81
C ALA A 283 3.50 23.30 4.91
N THR A 284 3.37 22.34 3.98
CA THR A 284 4.51 21.76 3.25
C THR A 284 4.45 22.08 1.78
N TYR A 285 5.36 22.90 1.31
CA TYR A 285 5.58 23.23 -0.10
C TYR A 285 6.82 22.54 -0.60
N GLY A 286 6.69 21.71 -1.61
CA GLY A 286 7.78 20.97 -2.26
C GLY A 286 8.14 21.60 -3.61
N LEU A 287 9.41 21.47 -4.00
CA LEU A 287 9.94 21.86 -5.29
C LEU A 287 10.49 20.64 -6.03
N SER A 288 10.16 20.53 -7.31
CA SER A 288 10.68 19.52 -8.23
C SER A 288 11.55 20.18 -9.27
N GLN A 289 12.74 19.60 -9.50
CA GLN A 289 13.65 20.04 -10.57
C GLN A 289 13.96 18.87 -11.50
N PRO A 290 14.23 19.13 -12.81
CA PRO A 290 14.58 18.08 -13.75
C PRO A 290 15.84 17.34 -13.30
N THR A 291 15.78 16.02 -13.21
CA THR A 291 16.94 15.15 -12.93
C THR A 291 17.56 14.59 -14.19
N ILE A 292 16.80 14.56 -15.29
CA ILE A 292 17.24 14.13 -16.61
C ILE A 292 16.83 15.17 -17.66
N GLN A 293 17.51 15.16 -18.81
CA GLN A 293 17.09 15.92 -19.99
C GLN A 293 15.85 15.26 -20.61
N PRO A 294 14.95 16.06 -21.24
CA PRO A 294 13.83 15.50 -21.99
C PRO A 294 14.30 14.47 -23.04
N LEU A 295 13.70 13.28 -22.99
CA LEU A 295 14.02 12.19 -23.93
C LEU A 295 13.41 12.40 -25.32
N PHE A 296 12.33 13.18 -25.36
CA PHE A 296 11.57 13.45 -26.58
C PHE A 296 11.28 14.96 -26.76
N ASP A 297 10.83 15.37 -27.93
CA ASP A 297 10.37 16.74 -28.17
C ASP A 297 9.00 16.96 -27.49
N THR A 298 9.04 17.34 -26.24
CA THR A 298 7.90 17.55 -25.38
C THR A 298 7.82 18.97 -24.86
N ARG A 299 6.62 19.41 -24.40
CA ARG A 299 6.43 20.73 -23.78
C ARG A 299 5.60 20.57 -22.51
N GLN A 300 6.06 21.17 -21.41
CA GLN A 300 5.28 21.20 -20.17
C GLN A 300 3.91 21.86 -20.39
N PHE A 301 2.91 21.35 -19.69
CA PHE A 301 1.55 21.88 -19.69
C PHE A 301 1.52 23.37 -19.33
N GLN A 302 2.29 23.77 -18.34
CA GLN A 302 2.41 25.14 -17.86
C GLN A 302 2.98 26.07 -18.95
N ASP A 303 4.04 25.66 -19.66
CA ASP A 303 4.61 26.43 -20.78
C ASP A 303 3.61 26.56 -21.93
N THR A 304 2.80 25.52 -22.16
CA THR A 304 1.75 25.55 -23.19
C THR A 304 0.68 26.59 -22.84
N LEU A 305 0.19 26.61 -21.60
CA LEU A 305 -0.80 27.60 -21.15
C LEU A 305 -0.23 29.04 -21.16
N LEU A 306 1.02 29.23 -20.70
CA LEU A 306 1.69 30.52 -20.72
C LEU A 306 1.79 31.05 -22.17
N LYS A 307 2.22 30.19 -23.10
CA LYS A 307 2.32 30.56 -24.53
C LYS A 307 0.96 30.90 -25.13
N TRP A 308 -0.07 30.09 -24.87
CA TRP A 308 -1.44 30.37 -25.32
C TRP A 308 -2.00 31.67 -24.71
N SER A 309 -1.62 31.98 -23.48
CA SER A 309 -1.96 33.24 -22.82
C SER A 309 -1.16 34.45 -23.36
N GLY A 310 -0.17 34.23 -24.26
CA GLY A 310 0.72 35.27 -24.76
C GLY A 310 1.76 35.77 -23.78
N ASN A 311 1.97 35.02 -22.67
CA ASN A 311 3.05 35.28 -21.75
C ASN A 311 4.38 34.80 -22.37
N LYS A 312 5.42 35.64 -22.28
CA LYS A 312 6.74 35.36 -22.88
C LYS A 312 7.68 34.61 -21.90
N SER A 313 7.34 34.49 -20.64
CA SER A 313 8.15 33.78 -19.67
C SER A 313 8.06 32.27 -19.89
N ASN A 314 9.16 31.55 -19.67
CA ASN A 314 9.10 30.09 -19.49
C ASN A 314 8.65 29.74 -18.08
N TYR A 315 8.21 28.50 -17.90
CA TYR A 315 7.65 28.06 -16.61
C TYR A 315 8.67 28.12 -15.46
N TYR A 316 9.95 27.82 -15.68
CA TYR A 316 10.98 27.96 -14.65
C TYR A 316 11.06 29.38 -14.06
N THR A 317 11.10 30.38 -14.92
CA THR A 317 11.13 31.79 -14.51
C THR A 317 9.85 32.15 -13.76
N TYR A 318 8.70 31.77 -14.31
CA TYR A 318 7.39 32.01 -13.69
C TYR A 318 7.28 31.37 -12.30
N LEU A 319 7.69 30.09 -12.16
CA LEU A 319 7.70 29.35 -10.91
C LEU A 319 8.58 30.03 -9.85
N LYS A 320 9.80 30.41 -10.24
CA LYS A 320 10.76 31.09 -9.35
C LYS A 320 10.21 32.41 -8.84
N ASP A 321 9.66 33.24 -9.75
CA ASP A 321 9.07 34.53 -9.40
C ASP A 321 7.84 34.35 -8.48
N PHE A 322 6.99 33.40 -8.81
CA PHE A 322 5.81 33.06 -7.99
C PHE A 322 6.22 32.59 -6.59
N ALA A 323 7.16 31.66 -6.46
CA ALA A 323 7.62 31.12 -5.19
C ALA A 323 8.23 32.23 -4.32
N ASN A 324 9.11 33.09 -4.87
CA ASN A 324 9.71 34.22 -4.16
C ASN A 324 8.64 35.22 -3.67
N ALA A 325 7.68 35.56 -4.52
CA ALA A 325 6.67 36.56 -4.19
C ALA A 325 5.59 36.05 -3.21
N SER A 326 5.23 34.75 -3.26
CA SER A 326 3.99 34.29 -2.61
C SER A 326 4.20 33.18 -1.58
N ILE A 327 5.34 32.46 -1.59
CA ILE A 327 5.52 31.25 -0.79
C ILE A 327 6.68 31.39 0.22
N LEU A 328 7.89 31.79 -0.26
CA LEU A 328 9.13 31.58 0.47
C LEU A 328 9.36 32.57 1.63
N GLY A 329 8.55 33.63 1.75
CA GLY A 329 8.55 34.53 2.92
C GLY A 329 9.92 35.12 3.28
N GLY A 330 10.81 35.29 2.30
CA GLY A 330 12.17 35.82 2.49
C GLY A 330 13.27 34.74 2.48
N THR A 331 12.93 33.46 2.50
CA THR A 331 13.90 32.37 2.26
C THR A 331 14.38 32.41 0.82
N SER A 332 15.70 32.21 0.60
CA SER A 332 16.24 32.23 -0.76
C SER A 332 15.73 31.05 -1.60
N TRP A 333 15.49 31.28 -2.89
CA TRP A 333 15.15 30.21 -3.85
C TRP A 333 16.16 29.06 -3.82
N ASN A 334 17.46 29.38 -3.79
CA ASN A 334 18.50 28.36 -3.79
C ASN A 334 18.48 27.49 -2.52
N THR A 335 18.18 28.06 -1.37
CA THR A 335 18.02 27.29 -0.11
C THR A 335 16.82 26.35 -0.18
N ALA A 336 15.67 26.86 -0.65
CA ALA A 336 14.47 26.04 -0.77
C ALA A 336 14.66 24.91 -1.81
N LEU A 337 15.34 25.20 -2.91
CA LEU A 337 15.64 24.23 -3.96
C LEU A 337 16.64 23.14 -3.50
N HIS A 338 17.70 23.56 -2.75
CA HIS A 338 18.66 22.62 -2.16
C HIS A 338 17.99 21.66 -1.18
N ASN A 339 17.08 22.18 -0.35
CA ASN A 339 16.35 21.36 0.62
C ASN A 339 15.23 20.52 -0.04
N GLY A 340 14.76 20.88 -1.24
CA GLY A 340 13.66 20.26 -1.94
C GLY A 340 12.27 20.63 -1.40
N TYR A 341 12.18 21.24 -0.22
CA TYR A 341 10.93 21.66 0.40
C TYR A 341 11.08 22.93 1.26
N PHE A 342 9.94 23.54 1.55
CA PHE A 342 9.83 24.69 2.44
C PHE A 342 8.63 24.53 3.38
N THR A 343 8.82 24.74 4.68
CA THR A 343 7.75 24.68 5.68
C THR A 343 7.16 26.08 5.91
N ARG A 344 5.84 26.15 5.75
CA ARG A 344 5.08 27.41 5.94
C ARG A 344 4.43 27.44 7.32
N THR A 345 4.33 28.62 7.90
CA THR A 345 3.51 28.85 9.10
C THR A 345 2.03 28.89 8.70
N ILE A 346 1.23 28.05 9.33
CA ILE A 346 -0.23 28.01 9.13
C ILE A 346 -0.89 28.91 10.17
N LYS A 347 -1.92 29.64 9.74
CA LYS A 347 -2.81 30.38 10.65
C LYS A 347 -4.00 29.48 11.00
N ASN A 348 -4.19 29.19 12.28
CA ASN A 348 -5.39 28.49 12.74
C ASN A 348 -6.60 29.40 12.55
N LYS A 349 -7.45 29.04 11.57
CA LYS A 349 -8.67 29.80 11.24
C LYS A 349 -9.93 29.05 11.73
N ASN A 350 -9.88 27.73 11.71
CA ASN A 350 -11.04 26.86 11.90
C ASN A 350 -10.89 26.04 13.18
N THR A 351 -12.00 25.83 13.85
CA THR A 351 -12.14 24.87 14.97
C THR A 351 -13.34 23.97 14.68
N ILE A 352 -13.20 22.68 14.92
CA ILE A 352 -14.32 21.76 14.76
C ILE A 352 -15.27 21.94 15.94
N SER A 353 -16.47 22.53 15.70
CA SER A 353 -17.48 22.75 16.74
C SER A 353 -18.90 22.81 16.16
N ASN A 354 -19.85 22.28 16.93
CA ASN A 354 -21.31 22.39 16.68
C ASN A 354 -21.82 21.93 15.29
N VAL A 355 -21.27 20.84 14.75
CA VAL A 355 -21.72 20.25 13.47
C VAL A 355 -23.09 19.57 13.69
N LYS A 356 -24.14 20.05 12.99
CA LYS A 356 -25.49 19.50 13.05
C LYS A 356 -25.78 18.68 11.80
N VAL A 357 -26.38 17.48 11.94
CA VAL A 357 -26.52 16.50 10.86
C VAL A 357 -27.87 15.77 10.81
N SER A 358 -28.96 16.41 11.24
CA SER A 358 -30.26 15.71 11.34
C SER A 358 -30.83 15.29 9.97
N ASN A 359 -30.80 16.17 8.97
CA ASN A 359 -31.28 15.86 7.61
C ASN A 359 -30.34 14.91 6.88
N GLU A 360 -29.03 15.10 7.06
CA GLU A 360 -27.98 14.29 6.48
C GLU A 360 -28.03 12.84 7.01
N ALA A 361 -28.29 12.66 8.31
CA ALA A 361 -28.48 11.37 8.92
C ALA A 361 -29.71 10.62 8.36
N LEU A 362 -30.82 11.33 8.14
CA LEU A 362 -32.03 10.74 7.54
C LEU A 362 -31.78 10.36 6.07
N ALA A 363 -31.07 11.19 5.32
CA ALA A 363 -30.74 10.91 3.92
C ALA A 363 -29.84 9.66 3.81
N LEU A 364 -28.82 9.58 4.66
CA LEU A 364 -27.89 8.44 4.71
C LEU A 364 -28.61 7.14 5.12
N TYR A 365 -29.46 7.20 6.17
CA TYR A 365 -30.32 6.09 6.59
C TYR A 365 -31.21 5.59 5.45
N THR A 366 -31.86 6.52 4.74
CA THR A 366 -32.79 6.19 3.65
C THR A 366 -32.07 5.52 2.48
N SER A 367 -30.86 5.97 2.16
CA SER A 367 -30.01 5.35 1.13
C SER A 367 -29.62 3.92 1.49
N ALA A 368 -29.06 3.71 2.68
CA ALA A 368 -28.63 2.38 3.14
C ALA A 368 -29.80 1.42 3.35
N SER A 369 -30.98 1.91 3.71
CA SER A 369 -32.19 1.08 3.90
C SER A 369 -32.74 0.48 2.60
N LYS A 370 -32.30 0.95 1.43
CA LYS A 370 -32.65 0.39 0.11
C LYS A 370 -31.76 -0.80 -0.27
N ALA A 371 -30.71 -1.09 0.49
CA ALA A 371 -29.83 -2.19 0.22
C ALA A 371 -30.56 -3.54 0.28
N ASN A 372 -30.47 -4.32 -0.79
CA ASN A 372 -31.04 -5.66 -0.93
C ASN A 372 -30.08 -6.52 -1.77
N GLY A 373 -29.94 -7.80 -1.44
CA GLY A 373 -28.98 -8.68 -2.12
C GLY A 373 -27.54 -8.46 -1.69
N PHE A 374 -26.60 -8.64 -2.62
CA PHE A 374 -25.19 -8.36 -2.37
C PHE A 374 -24.88 -6.87 -2.41
N GLU A 375 -23.87 -6.49 -1.66
CA GLU A 375 -23.32 -5.14 -1.63
C GLU A 375 -21.86 -5.19 -2.11
N LEU A 376 -21.45 -4.29 -3.01
CA LEU A 376 -20.12 -4.26 -3.61
C LEU A 376 -19.32 -3.09 -3.03
N THR A 377 -18.11 -3.37 -2.58
CA THR A 377 -17.09 -2.37 -2.27
C THR A 377 -16.08 -2.31 -3.41
N LEU A 378 -15.95 -1.14 -4.05
CA LEU A 378 -14.91 -0.84 -5.01
C LEU A 378 -13.74 -0.18 -4.27
N TYR A 379 -12.53 -0.64 -4.53
CA TYR A 379 -11.32 -0.17 -3.84
C TYR A 379 -10.12 -0.13 -4.78
N THR A 380 -9.02 0.49 -4.36
CA THR A 380 -7.76 0.50 -5.07
C THR A 380 -6.79 -0.52 -4.47
N THR A 381 -5.93 -1.12 -5.30
CA THR A 381 -4.81 -1.94 -4.82
C THR A 381 -3.60 -1.06 -4.53
N ALA A 382 -2.74 -1.51 -3.60
CA ALA A 382 -1.45 -0.85 -3.33
C ALA A 382 -0.52 -0.83 -4.56
N ALA A 383 -0.72 -1.75 -5.51
CA ALA A 383 0.09 -1.86 -6.72
C ALA A 383 -0.28 -0.83 -7.79
N LEU A 384 -1.52 -0.83 -8.26
CA LEU A 384 -1.93 -0.09 -9.46
C LEU A 384 -2.76 1.17 -9.17
N GLY A 385 -3.32 1.32 -7.97
CA GLY A 385 -4.15 2.45 -7.62
C GLY A 385 -5.28 2.68 -8.62
N ASP A 386 -5.29 3.83 -9.29
CA ASP A 386 -6.29 4.19 -10.30
C ASP A 386 -6.04 3.60 -11.71
N GLY A 387 -4.93 2.87 -11.90
CA GLY A 387 -4.56 2.23 -13.18
C GLY A 387 -3.62 3.05 -14.07
N LYS A 388 -3.23 4.25 -13.67
CA LYS A 388 -2.24 5.04 -14.43
C LYS A 388 -0.89 4.34 -14.57
N GLN A 389 -0.53 3.50 -13.61
CA GLN A 389 0.72 2.74 -13.59
C GLN A 389 0.60 1.32 -14.19
N ALA A 390 -0.47 1.01 -14.91
CA ALA A 390 -0.67 -0.32 -15.51
C ALA A 390 0.42 -0.72 -16.53
N ASN A 391 1.16 0.25 -17.07
CA ASN A 391 2.33 0.03 -17.93
C ASN A 391 3.62 -0.32 -17.18
N ASN A 392 3.60 -0.32 -15.85
CA ASN A 392 4.75 -0.67 -15.02
C ASN A 392 4.70 -2.17 -14.64
N PRO A 393 5.57 -3.02 -15.22
CA PRO A 393 5.50 -4.46 -15.01
C PRO A 393 5.88 -4.88 -13.58
N TRP A 394 6.74 -4.14 -12.89
CA TRP A 394 7.05 -4.42 -11.47
C TRP A 394 5.81 -4.25 -10.58
N LEU A 395 4.97 -3.23 -10.85
CA LEU A 395 3.72 -3.03 -10.12
C LEU A 395 2.65 -4.07 -10.50
N GLN A 396 2.61 -4.52 -11.76
CA GLN A 396 1.74 -5.63 -12.17
C GLN A 396 2.10 -6.95 -11.47
N GLU A 397 3.39 -7.23 -11.32
CA GLU A 397 3.89 -8.44 -10.64
C GLU A 397 3.90 -8.31 -9.11
N PHE A 398 3.70 -7.10 -8.58
CA PHE A 398 3.64 -6.88 -7.14
C PHE A 398 2.37 -7.53 -6.56
N PRO A 399 2.50 -8.49 -5.62
CA PRO A 399 1.35 -9.20 -5.09
C PRO A 399 0.54 -8.31 -4.13
N ASP A 400 -0.79 -8.40 -4.22
CA ASP A 400 -1.69 -7.78 -3.26
C ASP A 400 -1.31 -8.16 -1.82
N PRO A 401 -1.24 -7.20 -0.88
CA PRO A 401 -0.81 -7.48 0.50
C PRO A 401 -1.64 -8.53 1.24
N ILE A 402 -2.91 -8.68 0.93
CA ILE A 402 -3.83 -9.59 1.62
C ILE A 402 -3.93 -10.95 0.91
N THR A 403 -4.26 -10.97 -0.37
CA THR A 403 -4.51 -12.21 -1.12
C THR A 403 -3.23 -12.86 -1.63
N ARG A 404 -2.14 -12.10 -1.77
CA ARG A 404 -0.86 -12.48 -2.39
C ARG A 404 -0.98 -12.81 -3.88
N ALA A 405 -2.08 -12.44 -4.54
CA ALA A 405 -2.26 -12.54 -5.99
C ALA A 405 -1.64 -11.32 -6.69
N ALA A 406 -1.04 -11.56 -7.87
CA ALA A 406 -0.46 -10.56 -8.76
C ALA A 406 -1.09 -10.66 -10.15
N TRP A 407 -0.90 -9.67 -11.00
CA TRP A 407 -1.33 -9.67 -12.40
C TRP A 407 -2.84 -9.74 -12.65
N ASP A 408 -3.70 -9.50 -11.65
CA ASP A 408 -5.16 -9.53 -11.79
C ASP A 408 -5.87 -8.67 -10.73
N ASN A 409 -7.11 -8.27 -11.05
CA ASN A 409 -8.12 -8.03 -10.04
C ASN A 409 -9.16 -9.17 -10.06
N TYR A 410 -9.92 -9.25 -8.99
CA TYR A 410 -10.87 -10.35 -8.76
C TYR A 410 -11.97 -9.88 -7.80
N LEU A 411 -13.11 -10.59 -7.86
CA LEU A 411 -14.20 -10.43 -6.92
C LEU A 411 -13.87 -11.19 -5.63
N THR A 412 -13.61 -10.47 -4.53
CA THR A 412 -13.48 -11.11 -3.22
C THR A 412 -14.86 -11.48 -2.68
N ILE A 413 -14.98 -12.70 -2.13
CA ILE A 413 -16.22 -13.22 -1.57
C ILE A 413 -15.95 -13.95 -0.25
N SER A 414 -16.92 -13.94 0.68
CA SER A 414 -16.81 -14.67 1.95
C SER A 414 -16.81 -16.19 1.73
N ILE A 415 -16.15 -16.92 2.66
CA ILE A 415 -16.14 -18.41 2.64
C ILE A 415 -17.57 -18.95 2.62
N ALA A 416 -18.46 -18.37 3.44
CA ALA A 416 -19.86 -18.82 3.52
C ALA A 416 -20.67 -18.58 2.23
N ASP A 417 -20.50 -17.40 1.60
CA ASP A 417 -21.20 -17.08 0.35
C ASP A 417 -20.63 -17.87 -0.82
N ALA A 418 -19.30 -18.08 -0.86
CA ALA A 418 -18.67 -18.92 -1.87
C ALA A 418 -19.23 -20.35 -1.83
N LYS A 419 -19.30 -20.94 -0.64
CA LYS A 419 -19.90 -22.27 -0.45
C LYS A 419 -21.37 -22.31 -0.88
N ARG A 420 -22.15 -21.28 -0.53
CA ARG A 420 -23.58 -21.17 -0.90
C ARG A 420 -23.81 -21.07 -2.41
N LEU A 421 -22.93 -20.34 -3.12
CA LEU A 421 -23.01 -20.10 -4.55
C LEU A 421 -22.22 -21.11 -5.39
N GLY A 422 -21.48 -22.00 -4.75
CA GLY A 422 -20.69 -23.05 -5.40
C GLY A 422 -19.41 -22.54 -6.07
N PHE A 423 -18.81 -21.45 -5.57
CA PHE A 423 -17.50 -20.99 -6.01
C PHE A 423 -16.37 -21.73 -5.31
N GLU A 424 -15.30 -22.02 -6.03
CA GLU A 424 -14.14 -22.75 -5.54
C GLU A 424 -12.82 -22.13 -5.99
N ASN A 425 -11.77 -22.26 -5.15
CA ASN A 425 -10.39 -21.93 -5.49
C ASN A 425 -9.48 -23.16 -5.28
N PRO A 426 -9.55 -24.18 -6.15
CA PRO A 426 -8.76 -25.39 -5.97
C PRO A 426 -7.27 -25.13 -6.13
N VAL A 427 -6.48 -25.69 -5.20
CA VAL A 427 -5.02 -25.72 -5.28
C VAL A 427 -4.59 -26.95 -6.07
N LYS A 428 -3.76 -26.75 -7.09
CA LYS A 428 -3.20 -27.81 -7.93
C LYS A 428 -1.98 -28.46 -7.29
N ASP A 429 -1.56 -29.62 -7.79
CA ASP A 429 -0.39 -30.36 -7.29
C ASP A 429 0.90 -29.55 -7.29
N ASN A 430 1.04 -28.58 -8.19
CA ASN A 430 2.18 -27.67 -8.27
C ASN A 430 2.05 -26.43 -7.38
N GLY A 431 1.00 -26.34 -6.54
CA GLY A 431 0.72 -25.22 -5.67
C GLY A 431 0.02 -24.03 -6.34
N ALA A 432 -0.30 -24.10 -7.64
CA ALA A 432 -1.03 -23.04 -8.32
C ALA A 432 -2.51 -23.02 -7.92
N ILE A 433 -3.09 -21.81 -7.80
CA ILE A 433 -4.51 -21.64 -7.49
C ILE A 433 -5.30 -21.41 -8.78
N ASP A 434 -6.39 -22.13 -8.94
CA ASP A 434 -7.40 -21.85 -9.94
C ASP A 434 -8.63 -21.20 -9.28
N GLY A 435 -9.50 -20.57 -10.08
CA GLY A 435 -10.76 -19.99 -9.60
C GLY A 435 -11.85 -19.98 -10.64
N ASP A 436 -13.06 -19.83 -10.17
CA ASP A 436 -14.25 -19.68 -11.02
C ASP A 436 -14.40 -18.24 -11.53
N TYR A 437 -15.32 -18.03 -12.47
CA TYR A 437 -15.73 -16.72 -12.96
C TYR A 437 -17.15 -16.37 -12.53
N ALA A 438 -17.40 -15.08 -12.36
CA ALA A 438 -18.74 -14.53 -12.16
C ALA A 438 -19.02 -13.34 -13.11
N ASN A 439 -20.28 -13.15 -13.49
CA ASN A 439 -20.78 -11.88 -13.99
C ASN A 439 -21.25 -11.04 -12.81
N VAL A 440 -20.87 -9.78 -12.78
CA VAL A 440 -21.21 -8.83 -11.71
C VAL A 440 -22.05 -7.71 -12.30
N THR A 441 -23.28 -7.56 -11.84
CA THR A 441 -24.23 -6.56 -12.35
C THR A 441 -24.63 -5.57 -11.27
N VAL A 442 -24.49 -4.27 -11.56
CA VAL A 442 -24.89 -3.15 -10.71
C VAL A 442 -25.78 -2.22 -11.53
N ASN A 443 -27.02 -2.00 -11.10
CA ASN A 443 -27.98 -1.07 -11.76
C ASN A 443 -28.07 -1.28 -13.29
N GLY A 444 -28.10 -2.55 -13.74
CA GLY A 444 -28.21 -2.91 -15.15
C GLY A 444 -26.92 -2.87 -15.97
N VAL A 445 -25.79 -2.49 -15.36
CA VAL A 445 -24.46 -2.57 -15.99
C VAL A 445 -23.75 -3.82 -15.51
N THR A 446 -23.27 -4.64 -16.45
CA THR A 446 -22.62 -5.92 -16.15
C THR A 446 -21.15 -5.89 -16.56
N VAL A 447 -20.27 -6.26 -15.64
CA VAL A 447 -18.88 -6.65 -15.94
C VAL A 447 -18.84 -8.18 -16.01
N PHE A 448 -18.38 -8.69 -17.15
CA PHE A 448 -18.42 -10.11 -17.46
C PHE A 448 -17.11 -10.81 -17.06
N LYS A 449 -17.23 -12.09 -16.70
CA LYS A 449 -16.09 -12.99 -16.43
C LYS A 449 -15.09 -12.41 -15.43
N VAL A 450 -15.58 -11.88 -14.33
CA VAL A 450 -14.74 -11.44 -13.20
C VAL A 450 -14.23 -12.69 -12.48
N PRO A 451 -12.92 -12.87 -12.29
CA PRO A 451 -12.38 -13.98 -11.50
C PRO A 451 -12.87 -13.89 -10.05
N VAL A 452 -13.14 -15.01 -9.39
CA VAL A 452 -13.63 -15.03 -8.00
C VAL A 452 -12.54 -15.57 -7.08
N PHE A 453 -12.22 -14.81 -6.03
CA PHE A 453 -11.24 -15.17 -5.00
C PHE A 453 -11.93 -15.25 -3.62
N ILE A 454 -11.85 -16.42 -2.99
CA ILE A 454 -12.44 -16.64 -1.66
C ILE A 454 -11.51 -16.02 -0.61
N GLN A 455 -12.01 -14.99 0.09
CA GLN A 455 -11.24 -14.18 1.04
C GLN A 455 -11.76 -14.40 2.46
N PRO A 456 -10.94 -14.97 3.38
CA PRO A 456 -11.24 -14.97 4.81
C PRO A 456 -11.41 -13.54 5.34
N GLY A 457 -12.35 -13.34 6.26
CA GLY A 457 -12.66 -12.02 6.80
C GLY A 457 -13.49 -11.11 5.90
N GLN A 458 -13.97 -11.58 4.74
CA GLN A 458 -14.97 -10.89 3.93
C GLN A 458 -16.34 -10.96 4.59
N ALA A 459 -17.08 -9.85 4.64
CA ALA A 459 -18.42 -9.82 5.23
C ALA A 459 -19.42 -10.63 4.40
N LYS A 460 -20.27 -11.42 5.06
CA LYS A 460 -21.36 -12.17 4.40
C LYS A 460 -22.33 -11.20 3.72
N GLY A 461 -22.73 -11.53 2.48
CA GLY A 461 -23.62 -10.68 1.67
C GLY A 461 -22.90 -9.47 1.07
N SER A 462 -21.57 -9.41 1.15
CA SER A 462 -20.78 -8.39 0.47
C SER A 462 -19.66 -9.00 -0.36
N VAL A 463 -19.23 -8.25 -1.38
CA VAL A 463 -18.12 -8.58 -2.27
C VAL A 463 -17.26 -7.34 -2.49
N GLY A 464 -16.01 -7.56 -2.85
CA GLY A 464 -15.08 -6.48 -3.20
C GLY A 464 -14.51 -6.66 -4.59
N LEU A 465 -14.23 -5.56 -5.30
CA LEU A 465 -13.59 -5.58 -6.60
C LEU A 465 -12.65 -4.37 -6.73
N ALA A 466 -11.40 -4.63 -7.10
CA ALA A 466 -10.42 -3.57 -7.26
C ALA A 466 -10.60 -2.82 -8.58
N LEU A 467 -10.46 -1.48 -8.52
CA LEU A 467 -10.31 -0.59 -9.65
C LEU A 467 -8.87 -0.64 -10.22
N GLY A 468 -8.62 0.00 -11.36
CA GLY A 468 -7.28 0.20 -11.92
C GLY A 468 -6.77 -0.92 -12.83
N TYR A 469 -7.56 -1.94 -13.11
CA TYR A 469 -7.25 -3.08 -14.00
C TYR A 469 -8.07 -3.06 -15.29
N GLY A 470 -7.80 -4.02 -16.18
CA GLY A 470 -8.53 -4.16 -17.46
C GLY A 470 -8.23 -3.03 -18.46
N ARG A 471 -7.13 -2.32 -18.30
CA ARG A 471 -6.63 -1.38 -19.28
C ARG A 471 -6.01 -2.14 -20.45
N THR A 472 -6.37 -1.79 -21.68
CA THR A 472 -5.89 -2.47 -22.89
C THR A 472 -5.11 -1.52 -23.80
N PHE A 473 -5.56 -0.26 -23.89
CA PHE A 473 -4.94 0.72 -24.80
C PHE A 473 -3.52 1.10 -24.35
N GLY A 474 -2.59 1.05 -25.30
CA GLY A 474 -1.19 1.42 -25.06
C GLY A 474 -0.36 0.39 -24.27
N LEU A 475 -0.95 -0.80 -23.96
CA LEU A 475 -0.27 -1.88 -23.24
C LEU A 475 0.03 -3.07 -24.14
N LYS A 476 1.16 -3.75 -23.90
CA LYS A 476 1.43 -5.07 -24.50
C LYS A 476 0.35 -6.08 -24.07
N GLU A 477 0.09 -7.08 -24.89
CA GLU A 477 -0.94 -8.08 -24.64
C GLU A 477 -0.75 -8.79 -23.28
N GLU A 478 0.48 -9.13 -22.93
CA GLU A 478 0.85 -9.80 -21.69
C GLU A 478 0.60 -8.93 -20.43
N MET A 479 0.47 -7.60 -20.62
CA MET A 479 0.19 -6.61 -19.56
C MET A 479 -1.29 -6.21 -19.49
N GLN A 480 -2.12 -6.67 -20.44
CA GLN A 480 -3.57 -6.43 -20.47
C GLN A 480 -4.29 -7.42 -19.56
N VAL A 481 -4.23 -7.21 -18.26
CA VAL A 481 -4.72 -8.15 -17.25
C VAL A 481 -5.88 -7.59 -16.44
N GLY A 482 -6.68 -8.51 -15.87
CA GLY A 482 -7.84 -8.18 -15.07
C GLY A 482 -9.03 -7.67 -15.87
N VAL A 483 -10.01 -7.11 -15.16
CA VAL A 483 -11.23 -6.53 -15.74
C VAL A 483 -11.38 -5.06 -15.35
N ASN A 484 -11.93 -4.25 -16.26
CA ASN A 484 -12.24 -2.85 -15.94
C ASN A 484 -13.50 -2.78 -15.06
N ALA A 485 -13.33 -2.38 -13.79
CA ALA A 485 -14.42 -2.24 -12.83
C ALA A 485 -15.04 -0.83 -12.77
N TYR A 486 -14.46 0.18 -13.44
CA TYR A 486 -15.00 1.55 -13.45
C TYR A 486 -16.45 1.69 -13.94
N PRO A 487 -16.96 0.88 -14.91
CA PRO A 487 -18.37 0.92 -15.27
C PRO A 487 -19.35 0.68 -14.10
N LEU A 488 -18.89 0.00 -13.04
CA LEU A 488 -19.67 -0.24 -11.82
C LEU A 488 -19.52 0.91 -10.79
N TYR A 489 -18.58 1.84 -10.96
CA TYR A 489 -18.29 2.96 -10.03
C TYR A 489 -19.32 4.10 -10.18
N LYS A 490 -20.60 3.78 -10.03
CA LYS A 490 -21.72 4.70 -10.28
C LYS A 490 -21.75 5.84 -9.26
N GLY A 491 -21.84 7.08 -9.76
CA GLY A 491 -21.86 8.28 -8.95
C GLY A 491 -20.57 8.53 -8.18
N ALA A 492 -19.45 7.98 -8.65
CA ALA A 492 -18.16 8.02 -7.98
C ALA A 492 -18.21 7.51 -6.52
N ASN A 493 -19.17 6.64 -6.20
CA ASN A 493 -19.33 6.05 -4.88
C ASN A 493 -18.68 4.67 -4.83
N ASN A 494 -17.79 4.48 -3.87
CA ASN A 494 -17.08 3.21 -3.66
C ASN A 494 -17.97 2.08 -3.13
N ILE A 495 -19.18 2.39 -2.65
CA ILE A 495 -20.19 1.40 -2.23
C ILE A 495 -21.34 1.36 -3.24
N GLN A 496 -21.63 0.16 -3.72
CA GLN A 496 -22.76 -0.09 -4.62
C GLN A 496 -23.71 -1.12 -3.99
N TYR A 497 -25.00 -0.80 -3.98
CA TYR A 497 -26.05 -1.66 -3.45
C TYR A 497 -26.74 -2.46 -4.56
N ASN A 498 -27.51 -3.48 -4.19
CA ASN A 498 -28.36 -4.29 -5.09
C ASN A 498 -27.57 -4.95 -6.21
N VAL A 499 -26.46 -5.59 -5.82
CA VAL A 499 -25.55 -6.26 -6.75
C VAL A 499 -26.01 -7.69 -7.03
N SER A 500 -26.03 -8.07 -8.28
CA SER A 500 -26.28 -9.44 -8.73
C SER A 500 -24.97 -10.12 -9.13
N ILE A 501 -24.78 -11.35 -8.68
CA ILE A 501 -23.62 -12.19 -8.97
C ILE A 501 -24.10 -13.50 -9.59
N GLU A 502 -23.62 -13.82 -10.77
CA GLU A 502 -23.96 -15.03 -11.49
C GLU A 502 -22.68 -15.82 -11.80
N LYS A 503 -22.60 -17.07 -11.33
CA LYS A 503 -21.50 -17.98 -11.68
C LYS A 503 -21.56 -18.32 -13.16
N VAL A 504 -20.44 -18.19 -13.86
CA VAL A 504 -20.31 -18.53 -15.28
C VAL A 504 -19.20 -19.55 -15.51
N SER A 505 -19.27 -20.25 -16.63
CA SER A 505 -18.33 -21.30 -16.98
C SER A 505 -16.94 -20.77 -17.28
N GLY A 506 -15.93 -21.60 -17.01
CA GLY A 506 -14.52 -21.32 -17.23
C GLY A 506 -13.71 -21.41 -15.94
N THR A 507 -12.39 -21.42 -16.09
CA THR A 507 -11.45 -21.50 -14.97
C THR A 507 -10.40 -20.42 -15.12
N HIS A 508 -10.26 -19.57 -14.11
CA HIS A 508 -9.22 -18.56 -14.04
C HIS A 508 -7.95 -19.10 -13.39
N LYS A 509 -6.82 -18.66 -13.91
CA LYS A 509 -5.48 -19.04 -13.40
C LYS A 509 -4.90 -17.90 -12.60
N PHE A 510 -4.93 -17.98 -11.25
CA PHE A 510 -4.33 -16.99 -10.38
C PHE A 510 -2.80 -17.15 -10.27
N ALA A 511 -2.08 -16.04 -10.24
CA ALA A 511 -0.66 -15.97 -9.94
C ALA A 511 -0.46 -15.52 -8.48
N CYS A 512 -0.36 -16.48 -7.56
CA CYS A 512 -0.16 -16.20 -6.14
C CYS A 512 1.29 -16.49 -5.73
N THR A 513 1.93 -15.53 -5.06
CA THR A 513 3.29 -15.69 -4.54
C THR A 513 3.34 -16.46 -3.23
N GLN A 514 2.22 -16.60 -2.53
CA GLN A 514 2.06 -17.37 -1.30
C GLN A 514 0.74 -18.14 -1.31
N VAL A 515 0.82 -19.45 -1.20
CA VAL A 515 -0.35 -20.36 -1.14
C VAL A 515 -0.69 -20.70 0.32
N GLN A 516 0.33 -20.84 1.17
CA GLN A 516 0.16 -21.11 2.58
C GLN A 516 -0.51 -19.91 3.29
N LYS A 517 -1.54 -20.18 4.10
CA LYS A 517 -2.34 -19.13 4.73
C LYS A 517 -2.00 -18.88 6.20
N THR A 518 -1.68 -19.94 6.97
CA THR A 518 -1.40 -19.89 8.43
C THR A 518 0.03 -20.35 8.71
N ILE A 519 0.49 -20.19 9.96
CA ILE A 519 1.77 -20.75 10.42
C ILE A 519 1.67 -22.24 10.77
N ALA A 520 0.48 -22.83 10.73
CA ALA A 520 0.21 -24.24 11.07
C ALA A 520 0.86 -24.67 12.40
N GLY A 521 0.72 -23.85 13.46
CA GLY A 521 1.26 -24.08 14.79
C GLY A 521 2.79 -23.98 14.91
N ARG A 522 3.49 -23.38 13.91
CA ARG A 522 4.96 -23.22 13.90
C ARG A 522 5.38 -21.84 14.40
N HIS A 523 5.25 -21.60 15.69
CA HIS A 523 5.53 -20.29 16.31
C HIS A 523 6.99 -19.85 16.29
N ASP A 524 7.93 -20.71 15.85
CA ASP A 524 9.33 -20.33 15.61
C ASP A 524 9.53 -19.45 14.37
N ILE A 525 8.53 -19.40 13.48
CA ILE A 525 8.56 -18.56 12.27
C ILE A 525 8.15 -17.13 12.62
N LEU A 526 7.11 -16.98 13.45
CA LEU A 526 6.47 -15.70 13.74
C LEU A 526 6.15 -15.62 15.22
N LYS A 527 6.52 -14.51 15.85
CA LYS A 527 6.26 -14.26 17.27
C LYS A 527 5.39 -13.02 17.44
N VAL A 528 4.31 -13.18 18.20
CA VAL A 528 3.33 -12.13 18.52
C VAL A 528 3.14 -12.08 20.03
N ALA A 529 3.00 -10.90 20.62
CA ALA A 529 2.71 -10.71 22.03
C ALA A 529 1.61 -9.67 22.22
N SER A 530 0.83 -9.78 23.30
CA SER A 530 -0.04 -8.69 23.72
C SER A 530 0.76 -7.56 24.35
N LEU A 531 0.23 -6.33 24.34
CA LEU A 531 0.88 -5.21 25.05
C LEU A 531 1.05 -5.52 26.54
N LYS A 532 0.08 -6.20 27.14
CA LYS A 532 0.13 -6.62 28.54
C LYS A 532 1.30 -7.58 28.77
N ASP A 533 1.46 -8.60 27.94
CA ASP A 533 2.57 -9.56 28.07
C ASP A 533 3.92 -8.87 27.83
N TYR A 534 4.00 -8.03 26.82
CA TYR A 534 5.21 -7.22 26.56
C TYR A 534 5.66 -6.42 27.79
N LEU A 535 4.73 -5.88 28.58
CA LEU A 535 5.04 -5.07 29.76
C LEU A 535 5.33 -5.91 31.00
N THR A 536 4.82 -7.14 31.11
CA THR A 536 4.80 -7.91 32.37
C THR A 536 5.55 -9.24 32.33
N VAL A 537 5.77 -9.84 31.17
CA VAL A 537 6.39 -11.16 31.00
C VAL A 537 7.86 -11.06 30.64
N ASP A 538 8.70 -11.91 31.24
CA ASP A 538 10.09 -12.08 30.79
C ASP A 538 10.07 -12.76 29.41
N PRO A 539 10.73 -12.18 28.39
CA PRO A 539 10.82 -12.78 27.06
C PRO A 539 11.33 -14.22 27.05
N LYS A 540 12.16 -14.60 28.01
CA LYS A 540 12.76 -15.95 28.14
C LYS A 540 11.95 -16.91 29.02
N ASP A 541 10.83 -16.47 29.60
CA ASP A 541 9.99 -17.34 30.42
C ASP A 541 9.56 -18.59 29.65
N HIS A 542 9.70 -19.77 30.29
CA HIS A 542 9.42 -21.06 29.64
C HIS A 542 7.95 -21.26 29.23
N HIS A 543 7.01 -20.59 29.88
CA HIS A 543 5.58 -20.79 29.62
C HIS A 543 5.01 -19.67 28.73
N LYS A 544 5.29 -18.40 29.04
CA LYS A 544 4.67 -17.22 28.40
C LYS A 544 5.62 -16.38 27.57
N GLY A 545 6.94 -16.61 27.69
CA GLY A 545 7.91 -15.83 26.97
C GLY A 545 7.89 -16.09 25.46
N TRP A 546 8.15 -15.06 24.67
CA TRP A 546 8.22 -15.14 23.21
C TRP A 546 9.61 -15.45 22.66
N ASN A 547 10.64 -15.44 23.49
CA ASN A 547 12.03 -15.71 23.11
C ASN A 547 12.65 -16.83 23.97
N LYS A 548 11.97 -17.99 24.01
CA LYS A 548 12.39 -19.14 24.79
C LYS A 548 13.70 -19.70 24.24
N PRO A 549 14.73 -19.95 25.07
CA PRO A 549 15.93 -20.65 24.65
C PRO A 549 15.60 -22.04 24.09
N ALA A 550 16.22 -22.42 22.97
CA ALA A 550 16.17 -23.78 22.47
C ALA A 550 17.16 -24.65 23.24
N TYR A 551 16.72 -25.80 23.79
CA TYR A 551 17.56 -26.75 24.50
C TYR A 551 17.75 -28.04 23.70
N VAL A 552 18.92 -28.60 23.77
CA VAL A 552 19.29 -29.91 23.16
C VAL A 552 19.99 -30.80 24.17
N SER A 553 19.91 -32.11 23.98
CA SER A 553 20.65 -33.05 24.76
C SER A 553 22.08 -33.23 24.19
N TYR A 554 23.08 -32.86 24.94
CA TYR A 554 24.49 -33.04 24.60
C TYR A 554 25.23 -33.71 25.79
N ASP A 555 25.92 -34.80 25.51
CA ASP A 555 26.60 -35.59 26.52
C ASP A 555 25.71 -35.93 27.76
N HIS A 556 24.45 -36.35 27.47
CA HIS A 556 23.44 -36.70 28.48
C HIS A 556 23.02 -35.52 29.39
N LYS A 557 23.32 -34.27 29.02
CA LYS A 557 22.91 -33.04 29.71
C LYS A 557 22.07 -32.18 28.77
N GLU A 558 21.11 -31.50 29.38
CA GLU A 558 20.36 -30.48 28.67
C GLU A 558 21.16 -29.17 28.64
N VAL A 559 21.46 -28.67 27.44
CA VAL A 559 22.25 -27.45 27.23
C VAL A 559 21.54 -26.56 26.21
N GLU A 560 21.75 -25.27 26.33
CA GLU A 560 21.22 -24.34 25.30
C GLU A 560 21.85 -24.66 23.93
N ALA A 561 21.03 -24.75 22.88
CA ALA A 561 21.47 -25.00 21.51
C ALA A 561 22.53 -23.99 21.04
N ASN A 562 22.45 -22.76 21.50
CA ASN A 562 23.43 -21.70 21.23
C ASN A 562 24.85 -21.96 21.74
N SER A 563 24.98 -22.78 22.77
CA SER A 563 26.27 -23.12 23.39
C SER A 563 27.03 -24.22 22.65
N ILE A 564 26.37 -24.92 21.72
CA ILE A 564 26.96 -26.03 20.94
C ILE A 564 27.21 -25.56 19.51
N ASN A 565 28.46 -25.70 19.07
CA ASN A 565 28.86 -25.27 17.75
C ASN A 565 29.82 -26.29 17.13
N ILE A 566 29.53 -26.74 15.90
CA ILE A 566 30.46 -27.61 15.12
C ILE A 566 31.43 -26.80 14.26
N TRP A 567 31.25 -25.48 14.25
CA TRP A 567 32.06 -24.55 13.49
C TRP A 567 32.93 -23.74 14.43
N ASP A 568 34.17 -23.45 14.01
CA ASP A 568 34.93 -22.39 14.66
C ASP A 568 34.31 -21.06 14.33
N ASP A 569 33.95 -20.27 15.36
CA ASP A 569 33.37 -18.97 15.18
C ASP A 569 34.38 -18.01 14.54
N HIS A 570 33.96 -17.33 13.47
CA HIS A 570 34.73 -16.23 12.90
C HIS A 570 34.70 -15.06 13.88
N ASN A 571 35.83 -14.33 13.99
CA ASN A 571 35.83 -13.09 14.76
C ASN A 571 34.97 -12.02 14.04
N ARG A 572 33.78 -11.78 14.56
CA ARG A 572 32.77 -10.86 14.02
C ARG A 572 32.94 -9.43 14.56
N GLU A 573 33.79 -9.25 15.56
CA GLU A 573 34.04 -7.96 16.20
C GLU A 573 35.09 -7.11 15.46
N MET A 574 35.75 -7.69 14.45
CA MET A 574 36.77 -7.00 13.66
C MET A 574 36.19 -6.34 12.40
N GLY A 575 36.23 -5.02 12.34
CA GLY A 575 35.74 -4.23 11.21
C GLY A 575 34.24 -4.05 11.26
N HIS A 576 33.61 -3.85 10.08
CA HIS A 576 32.17 -3.72 9.97
C HIS A 576 31.47 -5.08 10.02
N HIS A 577 30.31 -5.13 10.66
CA HIS A 577 29.41 -6.28 10.64
C HIS A 577 27.96 -5.81 10.46
N PHE A 578 27.50 -5.77 9.20
CA PHE A 578 26.21 -5.18 8.86
C PHE A 578 25.06 -6.14 9.18
N ASN A 579 24.05 -5.59 9.86
CA ASN A 579 22.83 -6.28 10.22
C ASN A 579 21.61 -5.46 9.75
N LEU A 580 20.46 -6.12 9.67
CA LEU A 580 19.17 -5.52 9.40
C LEU A 580 18.20 -5.91 10.53
N SER A 581 17.60 -4.92 11.18
CA SER A 581 16.48 -5.14 12.12
C SER A 581 15.15 -4.93 11.42
N ILE A 582 14.15 -5.78 11.70
CA ILE A 582 12.80 -5.72 11.14
C ILE A 582 11.77 -5.72 12.27
N ASP A 583 11.15 -4.57 12.50
CA ASP A 583 10.09 -4.44 13.51
C ASP A 583 8.73 -4.84 12.92
N LEU A 584 8.20 -5.99 13.37
CA LEU A 584 6.90 -6.50 12.92
C LEU A 584 5.72 -5.67 13.47
N THR A 585 5.90 -4.88 14.53
CA THR A 585 4.89 -3.94 15.02
C THR A 585 4.75 -2.76 14.06
N SER A 586 5.88 -2.23 13.59
CA SER A 586 5.94 -1.09 12.68
C SER A 586 5.69 -1.49 11.22
N CYS A 587 5.85 -2.77 10.85
CA CYS A 587 5.57 -3.26 9.50
C CYS A 587 4.07 -3.31 9.23
N THR A 588 3.59 -2.47 8.31
CA THR A 588 2.18 -2.46 7.86
C THR A 588 1.90 -3.47 6.75
N GLY A 589 2.92 -4.02 6.09
CA GLY A 589 2.74 -4.95 4.96
C GLY A 589 2.59 -4.26 3.60
N CYS A 590 2.80 -2.94 3.50
CA CYS A 590 2.54 -2.13 2.29
C CYS A 590 3.39 -2.52 1.07
N GLY A 591 4.58 -3.12 1.24
CA GLY A 591 5.43 -3.64 0.16
C GLY A 591 6.32 -2.63 -0.56
N ALA A 592 6.39 -1.36 -0.13
CA ALA A 592 7.29 -0.36 -0.72
C ALA A 592 8.75 -0.84 -0.76
N CYS A 593 9.20 -1.55 0.29
CA CYS A 593 10.53 -2.16 0.37
C CYS A 593 10.78 -3.23 -0.71
N VAL A 594 9.73 -3.94 -1.17
CA VAL A 594 9.83 -4.96 -2.23
C VAL A 594 10.13 -4.28 -3.57
N ILE A 595 9.36 -3.26 -3.91
CA ILE A 595 9.53 -2.50 -5.16
C ILE A 595 10.87 -1.74 -5.17
N ALA A 596 11.27 -1.12 -4.05
CA ALA A 596 12.57 -0.47 -3.94
C ALA A 596 13.74 -1.45 -4.14
N CYS A 597 13.62 -2.68 -3.61
CA CYS A 597 14.61 -3.73 -3.85
C CYS A 597 14.68 -4.12 -5.34
N HIS A 598 13.54 -4.20 -6.03
CA HIS A 598 13.48 -4.51 -7.46
C HIS A 598 14.20 -3.45 -8.30
N ALA A 599 13.90 -2.17 -8.04
CA ALA A 599 14.49 -1.05 -8.76
C ALA A 599 16.00 -0.96 -8.52
N GLU A 600 16.45 -1.05 -7.26
CA GLU A 600 17.86 -0.93 -6.90
C GLU A 600 18.70 -2.11 -7.42
N ASN A 601 18.20 -3.34 -7.32
CA ASN A 601 18.98 -4.54 -7.54
C ASN A 601 18.72 -5.22 -8.89
N ASN A 602 18.10 -4.53 -9.85
CA ASN A 602 17.77 -5.07 -11.17
C ASN A 602 17.03 -6.40 -11.09
N VAL A 603 16.08 -6.55 -10.15
CA VAL A 603 15.30 -7.78 -10.02
C VAL A 603 14.37 -7.88 -11.23
N PRO A 604 14.42 -8.99 -12.00
CA PRO A 604 13.64 -9.11 -13.21
C PRO A 604 12.16 -9.36 -12.93
N VAL A 605 11.30 -8.91 -13.86
CA VAL A 605 9.90 -9.31 -13.98
C VAL A 605 9.85 -10.63 -14.73
N VAL A 606 9.02 -11.57 -14.28
CA VAL A 606 8.93 -12.92 -14.86
C VAL A 606 7.58 -13.21 -15.53
N GLY A 607 6.56 -12.42 -15.22
CA GLY A 607 5.21 -12.57 -15.78
C GLY A 607 4.31 -13.55 -15.02
N LYS A 608 3.03 -13.48 -15.35
CA LYS A 608 1.96 -14.19 -14.64
C LYS A 608 2.17 -15.70 -14.58
N ASP A 609 2.54 -16.33 -15.70
CA ASP A 609 2.67 -17.79 -15.79
C ASP A 609 3.84 -18.33 -14.95
N GLU A 610 4.95 -17.61 -14.88
CA GLU A 610 6.10 -18.00 -14.07
C GLU A 610 5.85 -17.78 -12.57
N VAL A 611 5.18 -16.69 -12.18
CA VAL A 611 4.72 -16.50 -10.79
C VAL A 611 3.79 -17.63 -10.36
N ARG A 612 2.87 -18.04 -11.23
CA ARG A 612 1.92 -19.12 -10.95
C ARG A 612 2.59 -20.46 -10.62
N VAL A 613 3.73 -20.76 -11.22
CA VAL A 613 4.49 -22.00 -10.97
C VAL A 613 5.59 -21.82 -9.91
N GLY A 614 5.56 -20.73 -9.16
CA GLY A 614 6.48 -20.46 -8.04
C GLY A 614 7.89 -20.06 -8.48
N ARG A 615 8.03 -19.45 -9.66
CA ARG A 615 9.31 -18.95 -10.19
C ARG A 615 9.44 -17.43 -10.13
N ASP A 616 8.68 -16.77 -9.24
CA ASP A 616 8.85 -15.35 -8.94
C ASP A 616 10.29 -15.05 -8.52
N MET A 617 10.78 -13.85 -8.87
CA MET A 617 12.16 -13.43 -8.61
C MET A 617 12.29 -12.43 -7.45
N HIS A 618 11.28 -12.29 -6.60
CA HIS A 618 11.34 -11.40 -5.45
C HIS A 618 12.48 -11.77 -4.50
N TRP A 619 13.51 -10.91 -4.39
CA TRP A 619 14.60 -11.09 -3.42
C TRP A 619 14.16 -10.81 -1.99
N LEU A 620 13.25 -9.88 -1.83
CA LEU A 620 12.51 -9.58 -0.62
C LEU A 620 11.03 -9.84 -0.90
N ARG A 621 10.37 -10.65 -0.08
CA ARG A 621 8.94 -10.85 -0.10
C ARG A 621 8.34 -10.48 1.26
N ILE A 622 7.05 -10.21 1.32
CA ILE A 622 6.32 -10.09 2.57
C ILE A 622 5.40 -11.29 2.67
N ASP A 623 5.63 -12.16 3.64
CA ASP A 623 4.73 -13.26 3.93
C ASP A 623 3.58 -12.74 4.78
N ARG A 624 2.35 -13.18 4.50
CA ARG A 624 1.14 -12.84 5.22
C ARG A 624 0.61 -14.09 5.91
N TYR A 625 0.40 -14.03 7.21
CA TYR A 625 -0.14 -15.13 8.00
C TYR A 625 -1.47 -14.73 8.63
N TYR A 626 -2.48 -15.58 8.41
CA TYR A 626 -3.76 -15.53 9.10
C TYR A 626 -3.70 -16.33 10.39
N SER A 627 -4.46 -15.92 11.43
CA SER A 627 -4.76 -16.79 12.55
C SER A 627 -5.69 -17.92 12.09
N SER A 628 -5.59 -19.06 12.77
CA SER A 628 -6.53 -20.19 12.68
C SER A 628 -7.49 -20.18 13.87
N GLU A 629 -8.57 -20.94 13.82
CA GLU A 629 -9.48 -21.10 14.97
C GLU A 629 -8.80 -21.86 16.12
N VAL A 630 -7.81 -22.69 15.79
CA VAL A 630 -6.96 -23.43 16.72
C VAL A 630 -5.52 -23.06 16.43
N GLU A 631 -4.83 -22.39 17.34
CA GLU A 631 -3.49 -21.86 17.09
C GLU A 631 -2.36 -22.79 17.56
N THR A 632 -2.63 -23.62 18.56
CA THR A 632 -1.61 -24.49 19.15
C THR A 632 -2.00 -25.97 19.14
N ARG A 633 -0.97 -26.86 19.19
CA ARG A 633 -1.19 -28.30 19.29
C ARG A 633 -1.78 -28.71 20.63
N GLU A 634 -1.46 -27.96 21.67
CA GLU A 634 -1.99 -28.14 23.03
C GLU A 634 -3.49 -27.86 23.03
N GLU A 635 -3.92 -26.76 22.48
CA GLU A 635 -5.34 -26.40 22.32
C GLU A 635 -6.11 -27.46 21.52
N ALA A 636 -5.53 -27.93 20.39
CA ALA A 636 -6.13 -29.01 19.59
C ALA A 636 -6.33 -30.29 20.40
N LYS A 637 -5.39 -30.63 21.28
CA LYS A 637 -5.51 -31.80 22.20
C LYS A 637 -6.59 -31.60 23.25
N GLU A 638 -6.70 -30.40 23.84
CA GLU A 638 -7.73 -30.06 24.82
C GLU A 638 -9.13 -30.15 24.19
N LEU A 639 -9.28 -29.81 22.91
CA LEU A 639 -10.49 -29.99 22.13
C LEU A 639 -10.75 -31.46 21.72
N GLY A 640 -9.83 -32.38 22.02
CA GLY A 640 -9.97 -33.79 21.70
C GLY A 640 -9.85 -34.15 20.22
N LEU A 641 -9.23 -33.31 19.43
CA LEU A 641 -9.07 -33.52 17.98
C LEU A 641 -8.11 -34.68 17.71
N SER A 642 -8.46 -35.51 16.73
CA SER A 642 -7.55 -36.52 16.21
C SER A 642 -6.34 -35.86 15.51
N ARG A 643 -5.29 -36.63 15.26
CA ARG A 643 -4.07 -36.08 14.64
C ARG A 643 -4.33 -35.44 13.25
N GLY A 644 -5.22 -36.02 12.45
CA GLY A 644 -5.62 -35.47 11.15
C GLY A 644 -6.40 -34.16 11.30
N GLU A 645 -7.44 -34.17 12.15
CA GLU A 645 -8.26 -32.99 12.44
C GLU A 645 -7.43 -31.85 13.06
N MET A 646 -6.44 -32.16 13.91
CA MET A 646 -5.51 -31.19 14.47
C MET A 646 -4.72 -30.44 13.36
N TYR A 647 -4.15 -31.19 12.40
CA TYR A 647 -3.41 -30.53 11.31
C TYR A 647 -4.33 -29.71 10.42
N GLU A 648 -5.52 -30.20 10.11
CA GLU A 648 -6.53 -29.47 9.35
C GLU A 648 -6.95 -28.17 10.06
N ALA A 649 -7.21 -28.22 11.36
CA ALA A 649 -7.59 -27.06 12.18
C ALA A 649 -6.48 -26.01 12.28
N LEU A 650 -5.21 -26.43 12.36
CA LEU A 650 -4.05 -25.54 12.40
C LEU A 650 -3.74 -24.90 11.04
N GLU A 651 -4.07 -25.57 9.93
CA GLU A 651 -3.81 -25.07 8.57
C GLU A 651 -4.93 -24.19 8.03
N THR A 652 -6.16 -24.38 8.52
CA THR A 652 -7.34 -23.64 8.08
C THR A 652 -7.40 -22.27 8.74
N GLU A 653 -7.55 -21.24 7.96
CA GLU A 653 -7.74 -19.88 8.42
C GLU A 653 -9.08 -19.68 9.16
N ALA A 654 -9.10 -18.85 10.18
CA ALA A 654 -10.31 -18.44 10.87
C ALA A 654 -11.28 -17.69 9.94
N GLU A 655 -12.57 -17.69 10.25
CA GLU A 655 -13.57 -16.97 9.43
C GLU A 655 -13.31 -15.45 9.43
N ASN A 656 -12.87 -14.88 10.56
CA ASN A 656 -12.39 -13.49 10.68
C ASN A 656 -10.97 -13.47 11.25
N PRO A 657 -9.94 -13.76 10.46
CA PRO A 657 -8.60 -13.96 10.96
C PRO A 657 -7.92 -12.64 11.36
N SER A 658 -7.12 -12.69 12.39
CA SER A 658 -6.06 -11.73 12.65
C SER A 658 -4.93 -11.90 11.63
N VAL A 659 -4.27 -10.83 11.26
CA VAL A 659 -3.22 -10.84 10.22
C VAL A 659 -1.88 -10.40 10.79
N THR A 660 -0.81 -11.05 10.35
CA THR A 660 0.56 -10.60 10.60
C THR A 660 1.38 -10.66 9.33
N PHE A 661 2.08 -9.57 9.04
CA PHE A 661 3.00 -9.45 7.92
C PHE A 661 4.43 -9.69 8.38
N GLN A 662 5.20 -10.44 7.60
CA GLN A 662 6.59 -10.73 7.87
C GLN A 662 7.43 -10.52 6.60
N PRO A 663 8.20 -9.43 6.50
CA PRO A 663 9.21 -9.29 5.45
C PRO A 663 10.25 -10.39 5.56
N MET A 664 10.53 -11.08 4.45
CA MET A 664 11.44 -12.21 4.41
C MET A 664 12.43 -12.07 3.24
N MET A 665 13.72 -12.06 3.57
CA MET A 665 14.83 -12.01 2.63
C MET A 665 15.95 -12.95 3.06
N CYS A 666 17.07 -12.96 2.33
CA CYS A 666 18.26 -13.67 2.77
C CYS A 666 18.63 -13.20 4.19
N GLN A 667 18.77 -14.16 5.11
CA GLN A 667 19.11 -13.90 6.51
C GLN A 667 20.60 -13.64 6.73
N HIS A 668 21.43 -13.70 5.68
CA HIS A 668 22.88 -13.52 5.74
C HIS A 668 23.53 -14.28 6.89
N CYS A 669 23.17 -15.56 6.99
CA CYS A 669 23.54 -16.45 8.09
C CYS A 669 25.06 -16.56 8.24
N ASN A 670 25.57 -16.42 9.48
CA ASN A 670 26.99 -16.64 9.78
C ASN A 670 27.36 -18.13 9.72
N HIS A 671 26.37 -19.02 9.97
CA HIS A 671 26.48 -20.46 9.74
C HIS A 671 25.55 -20.84 8.58
N ALA A 672 25.97 -20.49 7.38
CA ALA A 672 25.10 -20.52 6.21
C ALA A 672 25.00 -21.92 5.59
N PRO A 673 23.84 -22.62 5.70
CA PRO A 673 23.69 -23.97 5.13
C PRO A 673 23.70 -23.97 3.60
N CYS A 674 23.61 -22.81 2.95
CA CYS A 674 23.73 -22.68 1.51
C CYS A 674 25.20 -22.62 1.02
N GLU A 675 26.15 -22.29 1.89
CA GLU A 675 27.57 -22.23 1.54
C GLU A 675 28.17 -23.62 1.48
N THR A 676 27.87 -24.47 2.46
CA THR A 676 28.42 -25.81 2.58
C THR A 676 28.04 -26.75 1.44
N VAL A 677 26.92 -26.48 0.76
CA VAL A 677 26.42 -27.34 -0.34
C VAL A 677 26.74 -26.79 -1.73
N CYS A 678 27.44 -25.66 -1.82
CA CYS A 678 27.82 -25.09 -3.12
C CYS A 678 29.09 -25.74 -3.64
N PRO A 679 29.05 -26.52 -4.75
CA PRO A 679 30.21 -27.29 -5.22
C PRO A 679 31.34 -26.40 -5.76
N VAL A 680 31.06 -25.15 -6.06
CA VAL A 680 32.00 -24.19 -6.69
C VAL A 680 32.26 -22.96 -5.79
N ALA A 681 31.82 -22.99 -4.54
CA ALA A 681 31.93 -21.85 -3.62
C ALA A 681 31.49 -20.50 -4.23
N ALA A 682 30.39 -20.51 -5.00
CA ALA A 682 29.77 -19.31 -5.56
C ALA A 682 29.03 -18.52 -4.49
N THR A 683 28.63 -19.17 -3.39
CA THR A 683 28.03 -18.57 -2.22
C THR A 683 29.05 -18.55 -1.10
N THR A 684 29.43 -17.37 -0.62
CA THR A 684 30.50 -17.18 0.37
C THR A 684 30.10 -16.07 1.35
N HIS A 685 30.65 -16.14 2.56
CA HIS A 685 30.44 -15.12 3.59
C HIS A 685 31.51 -14.02 3.50
N GLY A 686 31.05 -12.76 3.45
CA GLY A 686 31.93 -11.59 3.50
C GLY A 686 32.34 -11.23 4.93
N ARG A 687 33.49 -10.58 5.08
CA ARG A 687 33.96 -10.11 6.41
C ARG A 687 33.04 -9.10 7.06
N GLN A 688 32.21 -8.41 6.26
CA GLN A 688 31.23 -7.43 6.75
C GLN A 688 29.88 -8.05 7.13
N GLY A 689 29.77 -9.36 7.29
CA GLY A 689 28.54 -10.05 7.68
C GLY A 689 27.59 -10.37 6.53
N GLN A 690 27.93 -10.02 5.29
CA GLN A 690 27.08 -10.27 4.12
C GLN A 690 27.40 -11.62 3.49
N ASN A 691 26.39 -12.48 3.33
CA ASN A 691 26.50 -13.66 2.48
C ASN A 691 26.43 -13.22 1.02
N GLN A 692 27.49 -13.44 0.26
CA GLN A 692 27.68 -12.95 -1.10
C GLN A 692 27.36 -14.02 -2.14
N MET A 693 27.06 -13.58 -3.34
CA MET A 693 26.83 -14.44 -4.49
C MET A 693 27.75 -14.04 -5.63
N THR A 694 28.70 -14.93 -6.00
CA THR A 694 29.59 -14.74 -7.14
C THR A 694 28.94 -15.35 -8.37
N TYR A 695 28.18 -14.51 -9.11
CA TYR A 695 27.30 -14.95 -10.20
C TYR A 695 28.03 -15.69 -11.32
N ASN A 696 29.22 -15.21 -11.74
CA ASN A 696 30.03 -15.82 -12.78
C ASN A 696 30.67 -17.18 -12.39
N ARG A 697 30.62 -17.53 -11.11
CA ARG A 697 31.09 -18.84 -10.60
C ARG A 697 29.92 -19.82 -10.43
N CYS A 698 28.70 -19.35 -10.38
CA CYS A 698 27.53 -20.18 -10.17
C CYS A 698 27.25 -21.06 -11.39
N VAL A 699 27.15 -22.38 -11.18
CA VAL A 699 26.82 -23.37 -12.21
C VAL A 699 25.38 -23.90 -12.13
N GLY A 700 24.57 -23.30 -11.28
CA GLY A 700 23.10 -23.53 -11.22
C GLY A 700 22.65 -24.88 -10.68
N THR A 701 23.41 -25.52 -9.78
CA THR A 701 22.99 -26.78 -9.14
C THR A 701 21.74 -26.66 -8.27
N ARG A 702 21.41 -25.45 -7.80
CA ARG A 702 20.24 -25.11 -6.97
C ARG A 702 20.17 -25.79 -5.61
N TYR A 703 21.17 -26.59 -5.23
CA TYR A 703 21.17 -27.22 -3.90
C TYR A 703 21.15 -26.17 -2.77
N CYS A 704 21.79 -25.02 -2.96
CA CYS A 704 21.73 -23.91 -2.01
C CYS A 704 20.30 -23.36 -1.78
N ALA A 705 19.42 -23.45 -2.78
CA ALA A 705 17.99 -23.08 -2.62
C ALA A 705 17.24 -24.14 -1.81
N ASN A 706 17.46 -25.41 -2.08
CA ASN A 706 16.80 -26.51 -1.35
C ASN A 706 17.23 -26.56 0.12
N ASN A 707 18.52 -26.23 0.39
CA ASN A 707 19.09 -26.25 1.75
C ASN A 707 18.83 -24.97 2.55
N CYS A 708 18.26 -23.92 1.93
CA CYS A 708 17.89 -22.68 2.63
C CYS A 708 16.59 -22.87 3.40
N PRO A 709 16.59 -22.82 4.77
CA PRO A 709 15.34 -22.98 5.54
C PRO A 709 14.35 -21.82 5.34
N TYR A 710 14.85 -20.65 4.93
CA TYR A 710 14.05 -19.43 4.73
C TYR A 710 13.44 -19.33 3.32
N ARG A 711 13.79 -20.22 2.38
CA ARG A 711 13.27 -20.23 1.00
C ARG A 711 13.42 -18.89 0.26
N VAL A 712 14.59 -18.26 0.35
CA VAL A 712 14.85 -16.89 -0.16
C VAL A 712 15.87 -16.85 -1.30
N ARG A 713 16.15 -17.97 -1.94
CA ARG A 713 17.06 -18.04 -3.07
C ARG A 713 16.28 -18.31 -4.34
N ARG A 714 16.50 -17.48 -5.37
CA ARG A 714 15.77 -17.47 -6.63
C ARG A 714 16.68 -17.95 -7.75
N PHE A 715 16.15 -18.69 -8.71
CA PHE A 715 16.89 -19.20 -9.85
C PHE A 715 16.49 -18.45 -11.12
N ASN A 716 17.47 -17.92 -11.87
CA ASN A 716 17.24 -17.25 -13.13
C ASN A 716 17.08 -18.28 -14.25
N TRP A 717 15.84 -18.56 -14.64
CA TRP A 717 15.53 -19.62 -15.61
C TRP A 717 15.79 -19.22 -17.07
N PHE A 718 15.57 -17.92 -17.42
CA PHE A 718 15.38 -17.55 -18.81
C PHE A 718 16.17 -16.32 -19.28
N TYR A 719 17.04 -15.76 -18.46
CA TYR A 719 17.73 -14.50 -18.77
C TYR A 719 16.73 -13.38 -19.14
N TYR A 720 15.84 -13.05 -18.24
CA TYR A 720 14.69 -12.17 -18.41
C TYR A 720 15.03 -10.78 -18.98
N ALA A 721 16.21 -10.23 -18.70
CA ALA A 721 16.66 -8.92 -19.15
C ALA A 721 17.01 -8.84 -20.66
N ASN A 722 17.05 -9.96 -21.38
CA ASN A 722 17.31 -10.03 -22.82
C ASN A 722 16.66 -11.27 -23.45
N ASN A 723 15.36 -11.42 -23.22
CA ASN A 723 14.54 -12.52 -23.76
C ASN A 723 13.20 -11.97 -24.22
N ASN A 724 12.90 -12.09 -25.50
CA ASN A 724 11.68 -11.53 -26.10
C ASN A 724 10.38 -12.11 -25.52
N GLU A 725 10.41 -13.33 -24.99
CA GLU A 725 9.23 -13.94 -24.32
C GLU A 725 8.90 -13.26 -22.99
N PHE A 726 9.87 -12.52 -22.40
CA PHE A 726 9.74 -11.83 -21.13
C PHE A 726 9.97 -10.32 -21.28
N ASP A 727 9.74 -9.79 -22.48
CA ASP A 727 9.91 -8.36 -22.74
C ASP A 727 8.64 -7.57 -22.33
N PHE A 728 8.64 -7.10 -21.10
CA PHE A 728 7.62 -6.18 -20.58
C PHE A 728 8.02 -4.70 -20.78
N ASN A 729 8.45 -4.32 -21.99
CA ASN A 729 8.99 -3.02 -22.35
C ASN A 729 10.34 -2.65 -21.67
N MET A 730 11.09 -3.64 -21.19
CA MET A 730 12.35 -3.43 -20.47
C MET A 730 13.59 -3.88 -21.28
N ASN A 731 13.42 -4.50 -22.44
CA ASN A 731 14.51 -5.06 -23.25
C ASN A 731 14.97 -4.17 -24.40
N ASN A 732 14.22 -3.12 -24.73
CA ASN A 732 14.62 -2.10 -25.71
C ASN A 732 15.60 -1.07 -25.07
N ASP A 733 16.16 -0.18 -25.88
CA ASP A 733 17.17 0.78 -25.41
C ASP A 733 16.66 1.72 -24.31
N TYR A 734 15.39 2.19 -24.41
CA TYR A 734 14.77 3.02 -23.37
C TYR A 734 14.42 2.21 -22.11
N GLY A 735 13.88 1.02 -22.25
CA GLY A 735 13.57 0.14 -21.14
C GLY A 735 14.82 -0.25 -20.33
N LYS A 736 15.95 -0.44 -21.00
CA LYS A 736 17.24 -0.72 -20.33
C LYS A 736 17.77 0.46 -19.51
N MET A 737 17.30 1.69 -19.75
CA MET A 737 17.70 2.86 -18.95
C MET A 737 17.21 2.79 -17.49
N VAL A 738 16.22 1.94 -17.18
CA VAL A 738 15.76 1.69 -15.80
C VAL A 738 16.77 0.88 -14.99
N LEU A 739 17.68 0.16 -15.63
CA LEU A 739 18.64 -0.70 -14.96
C LEU A 739 19.70 0.11 -14.21
N ASN A 740 19.93 -0.26 -12.93
CA ASN A 740 20.98 0.33 -12.12
C ASN A 740 22.36 -0.14 -12.63
N PRO A 741 23.23 0.77 -13.10
CA PRO A 741 24.55 0.40 -13.65
C PRO A 741 25.53 -0.15 -12.61
N GLU A 742 25.31 0.15 -11.31
CA GLU A 742 26.15 -0.32 -10.20
C GLU A 742 25.86 -1.79 -9.82
N VAL A 743 24.78 -2.37 -10.34
CA VAL A 743 24.36 -3.73 -10.03
C VAL A 743 24.37 -4.59 -11.29
N VAL A 744 25.10 -5.70 -11.22
CA VAL A 744 25.21 -6.63 -12.33
C VAL A 744 23.85 -7.21 -12.72
N VAL A 745 23.54 -7.25 -14.00
CA VAL A 745 22.38 -7.97 -14.55
C VAL A 745 22.79 -9.44 -14.69
N ARG A 746 22.02 -10.34 -14.03
CA ARG A 746 22.36 -11.76 -13.97
C ARG A 746 21.97 -12.49 -15.22
N SER A 747 22.81 -13.43 -15.62
CA SER A 747 22.57 -14.30 -16.74
C SER A 747 21.65 -15.49 -16.38
N ARG A 748 21.16 -16.18 -17.41
CA ARG A 748 20.45 -17.45 -17.26
C ARG A 748 21.28 -18.48 -16.49
N GLY A 749 20.65 -19.27 -15.63
CA GLY A 749 21.24 -20.42 -14.97
C GLY A 749 22.01 -20.12 -13.68
N VAL A 750 21.87 -18.91 -13.12
CA VAL A 750 22.47 -18.55 -11.83
C VAL A 750 21.43 -18.38 -10.74
N MET A 751 21.88 -18.50 -9.49
CA MET A 751 21.07 -18.21 -8.32
C MET A 751 21.15 -16.73 -7.95
N GLU A 752 20.03 -16.14 -7.59
CA GLU A 752 19.91 -14.76 -7.11
C GLU A 752 19.33 -14.71 -5.70
N LYS A 753 19.66 -13.68 -4.95
CA LYS A 753 19.14 -13.43 -3.60
C LYS A 753 19.48 -12.02 -3.14
N CYS A 754 18.85 -11.56 -2.05
CA CYS A 754 19.22 -10.32 -1.38
C CYS A 754 20.73 -10.26 -1.09
N SER A 755 21.36 -9.14 -1.43
CA SER A 755 22.78 -8.85 -1.20
C SER A 755 23.02 -7.89 -0.02
N MET A 756 21.98 -7.41 0.68
CA MET A 756 22.01 -6.23 1.56
C MET A 756 22.58 -4.98 0.86
N CYS A 757 22.21 -4.77 -0.40
CA CYS A 757 22.71 -3.66 -1.23
C CYS A 757 24.22 -3.50 -1.13
N ILE A 758 24.97 -4.60 -1.37
CA ILE A 758 26.43 -4.67 -1.21
C ILE A 758 27.16 -3.59 -2.01
N GLN A 759 26.62 -3.15 -3.15
CA GLN A 759 27.13 -2.05 -3.96
C GLN A 759 27.20 -0.74 -3.15
N MET A 760 26.16 -0.42 -2.40
CA MET A 760 26.09 0.77 -1.54
C MET A 760 27.06 0.67 -0.36
N THR A 761 27.09 -0.50 0.30
CA THR A 761 28.04 -0.80 1.39
C THR A 761 29.48 -0.59 0.94
N GLN A 762 29.86 -1.17 -0.19
CA GLN A 762 31.25 -1.10 -0.69
C GLN A 762 31.60 0.31 -1.18
N ALA A 763 30.67 1.02 -1.81
CA ALA A 763 30.87 2.42 -2.22
C ALA A 763 31.13 3.32 -1.00
N THR A 764 30.33 3.19 0.06
CA THR A 764 30.49 3.95 1.30
C THR A 764 31.82 3.67 1.99
N ILE A 765 32.18 2.41 2.16
CA ILE A 765 33.48 2.01 2.75
C ILE A 765 34.65 2.56 1.90
N LEU A 766 34.55 2.49 0.58
CA LEU A 766 35.60 2.98 -0.32
C LEU A 766 35.75 4.50 -0.23
N ASN A 767 34.63 5.23 -0.20
CA ASN A 767 34.62 6.68 -0.05
C ASN A 767 35.24 7.12 1.29
N ALA A 768 34.82 6.49 2.40
CA ALA A 768 35.39 6.75 3.71
C ALA A 768 36.92 6.51 3.74
N LYS A 769 37.39 5.40 3.14
CA LYS A 769 38.82 5.10 3.02
C LYS A 769 39.56 6.13 2.16
N ARG A 770 38.97 6.58 1.05
CA ARG A 770 39.57 7.59 0.16
C ARG A 770 39.71 8.94 0.88
N GLU A 771 38.77 9.26 1.78
CA GLU A 771 38.77 10.47 2.58
C GLU A 771 39.59 10.34 3.88
N GLY A 772 40.13 9.15 4.17
CA GLY A 772 40.93 8.87 5.35
C GLY A 772 40.16 8.91 6.68
N ARG A 773 38.86 8.64 6.62
CA ARG A 773 37.93 8.65 7.79
C ARG A 773 37.29 7.27 7.98
N LYS A 774 36.59 7.10 9.12
CA LYS A 774 35.66 5.98 9.33
C LYS A 774 34.35 6.24 8.61
N VAL A 775 33.54 5.19 8.38
CA VAL A 775 32.15 5.30 7.99
C VAL A 775 31.39 5.97 9.14
N ASN A 776 30.58 7.00 8.84
CA ASN A 776 29.76 7.68 9.87
C ASN A 776 28.55 6.81 10.23
N VAL A 777 27.95 7.09 11.39
CA VAL A 777 26.64 6.55 11.78
C VAL A 777 25.61 6.94 10.72
N ASP A 778 24.77 5.98 10.33
CA ASP A 778 23.68 6.17 9.37
C ASP A 778 24.10 6.83 8.03
N GLU A 779 25.37 6.64 7.61
CA GLU A 779 25.89 7.25 6.37
C GLU A 779 25.18 6.75 5.10
N PHE A 780 24.63 5.54 5.15
CA PHE A 780 23.84 4.98 4.05
C PHE A 780 22.81 3.98 4.56
N GLU A 781 21.81 3.77 3.76
CA GLU A 781 20.74 2.81 4.00
C GLU A 781 20.62 1.81 2.84
N THR A 782 20.08 0.63 3.10
CA THR A 782 19.67 -0.26 2.02
C THR A 782 18.43 0.30 1.33
N ALA A 783 18.20 -0.04 0.06
CA ALA A 783 17.03 0.44 -0.68
C ALA A 783 15.71 0.11 0.02
N CYS A 784 15.63 -1.04 0.71
CA CYS A 784 14.42 -1.44 1.43
C CYS A 784 14.24 -0.68 2.75
N SER A 785 15.31 -0.30 3.47
CA SER A 785 15.19 0.52 4.68
C SER A 785 14.82 1.97 4.35
N SER A 786 15.48 2.57 3.35
CA SER A 786 15.19 3.95 2.94
C SER A 786 13.77 4.15 2.38
N ALA A 787 13.19 3.11 1.75
CA ALA A 787 11.81 3.16 1.26
C ALA A 787 10.75 2.86 2.34
N CYS A 788 11.14 2.50 3.55
CA CYS A 788 10.22 2.14 4.62
C CYS A 788 9.72 3.40 5.36
N SER A 789 8.57 3.93 4.96
CA SER A 789 7.97 5.13 5.56
C SER A 789 7.69 5.04 7.07
N THR A 790 7.52 3.82 7.59
CA THR A 790 7.25 3.55 9.02
C THR A 790 8.52 3.31 9.83
N GLY A 791 9.70 3.20 9.18
CA GLY A 791 10.95 2.86 9.86
C GLY A 791 10.99 1.44 10.43
N ALA A 792 10.21 0.51 9.85
CA ALA A 792 10.19 -0.89 10.31
C ALA A 792 11.48 -1.65 9.99
N LEU A 793 12.23 -1.21 8.98
CA LEU A 793 13.51 -1.79 8.56
C LEU A 793 14.63 -0.82 8.92
N VAL A 794 15.54 -1.24 9.78
CA VAL A 794 16.71 -0.46 10.22
C VAL A 794 17.97 -1.24 9.88
N PHE A 795 18.84 -0.65 9.05
CA PHE A 795 20.10 -1.23 8.61
C PHE A 795 21.27 -0.47 9.27
N GLY A 796 22.33 -1.18 9.68
CA GLY A 796 23.51 -0.56 10.25
C GLY A 796 24.60 -1.56 10.61
N ASP A 797 25.65 -1.08 11.25
CA ASP A 797 26.82 -1.82 11.69
C ASP A 797 26.73 -2.16 13.19
N VAL A 798 26.48 -3.44 13.52
CA VAL A 798 26.39 -3.86 14.94
C VAL A 798 27.70 -3.77 15.70
N ASN A 799 28.84 -3.58 15.04
CA ASN A 799 30.10 -3.30 15.66
C ASN A 799 30.29 -1.81 15.96
N ASN A 800 29.38 -0.96 15.51
CA ASN A 800 29.34 0.43 15.91
C ASN A 800 28.28 0.62 17.02
N PRO A 801 28.65 0.91 18.26
CA PRO A 801 27.70 1.06 19.36
C PRO A 801 26.74 2.27 19.20
N GLU A 802 27.07 3.20 18.31
CA GLU A 802 26.25 4.39 18.04
C GLU A 802 25.16 4.12 16.98
N ASP A 803 25.26 3.02 16.20
CA ASP A 803 24.26 2.66 15.21
C ASP A 803 22.96 2.14 15.88
N GLU A 804 21.81 2.56 15.40
CA GLU A 804 20.50 2.18 15.94
C GLU A 804 20.31 0.65 15.94
N VAL A 805 20.79 -0.05 14.91
CA VAL A 805 20.68 -1.50 14.79
C VAL A 805 21.34 -2.24 15.96
N THR A 806 22.38 -1.66 16.59
CA THR A 806 23.08 -2.25 17.75
C THR A 806 22.18 -2.28 18.98
N ALA A 807 21.46 -1.19 19.23
CA ALA A 807 20.47 -1.14 20.31
C ALA A 807 19.29 -2.09 20.03
N LEU A 808 18.79 -2.14 18.79
CA LEU A 808 17.71 -3.04 18.39
C LEU A 808 18.08 -4.51 18.48
N ALA A 809 19.35 -4.87 18.25
CA ALA A 809 19.83 -6.24 18.41
C ALA A 809 19.79 -6.73 19.87
N GLN A 810 19.84 -5.81 20.82
CA GLN A 810 19.80 -6.09 22.26
C GLN A 810 18.42 -5.86 22.89
N ASP A 811 17.44 -5.39 22.10
CA ASP A 811 16.09 -5.14 22.59
C ASP A 811 15.42 -6.44 23.05
N LYS A 812 14.57 -6.35 24.08
CA LYS A 812 13.82 -7.52 24.60
C LYS A 812 12.85 -8.14 23.59
N ARG A 813 12.47 -7.43 22.53
CA ARG A 813 11.66 -7.94 21.41
C ARG A 813 12.48 -8.68 20.35
N ALA A 814 13.82 -8.55 20.39
CA ALA A 814 14.67 -9.14 19.37
C ALA A 814 14.62 -10.68 19.39
N TYR A 815 14.44 -11.28 18.21
CA TYR A 815 14.49 -12.74 18.02
C TYR A 815 15.00 -13.10 16.62
N ASN A 816 15.46 -14.32 16.46
CA ASN A 816 15.84 -14.90 15.19
C ASN A 816 14.77 -15.89 14.71
N VAL A 817 14.39 -15.81 13.44
CA VAL A 817 13.46 -16.77 12.83
C VAL A 817 14.14 -18.14 12.73
N LEU A 818 13.46 -19.22 13.17
CA LEU A 818 13.96 -20.58 13.19
C LEU A 818 15.28 -20.71 13.99
N ASP A 819 15.37 -20.06 15.14
CA ASP A 819 16.57 -19.98 15.97
C ASP A 819 17.15 -21.36 16.33
N TYR A 820 16.28 -22.37 16.55
CA TYR A 820 16.69 -23.73 16.85
C TYR A 820 17.58 -24.40 15.78
N LEU A 821 17.61 -23.89 14.54
CA LEU A 821 18.49 -24.36 13.46
C LEU A 821 19.93 -23.83 13.58
N GLN A 822 20.18 -22.87 14.46
CA GLN A 822 21.49 -22.29 14.75
C GLN A 822 22.24 -21.77 13.50
N THR A 823 21.51 -21.17 12.54
CA THR A 823 22.13 -20.57 11.35
C THR A 823 22.79 -19.22 11.63
N LYS A 824 22.62 -18.67 12.83
CA LYS A 824 23.19 -17.39 13.29
C LYS A 824 22.93 -16.24 12.28
N PRO A 825 21.68 -15.82 12.07
CA PRO A 825 21.33 -14.80 11.07
C PRO A 825 21.82 -13.40 11.45
N ASN A 826 22.07 -12.57 10.42
CA ASN A 826 22.33 -11.12 10.53
C ASN A 826 21.05 -10.29 10.27
N VAL A 827 19.91 -10.91 10.12
CA VAL A 827 18.61 -10.27 10.11
C VAL A 827 17.90 -10.60 11.42
N ILE A 828 17.55 -9.57 12.16
CA ILE A 828 16.96 -9.63 13.50
C ILE A 828 15.51 -9.16 13.38
N TYR A 829 14.57 -9.91 13.94
CA TYR A 829 13.17 -9.51 13.99
C TYR A 829 12.80 -8.98 15.36
N GLN A 830 11.93 -7.96 15.38
CA GLN A 830 11.28 -7.49 16.61
C GLN A 830 9.86 -8.08 16.65
N VAL A 831 9.50 -8.67 17.78
CA VAL A 831 8.18 -9.29 18.02
C VAL A 831 7.05 -8.30 17.71
N LYS A 832 5.98 -8.77 17.06
CA LYS A 832 4.78 -7.95 16.86
C LYS A 832 4.03 -7.81 18.17
N VAL A 833 3.82 -6.58 18.61
CA VAL A 833 3.00 -6.27 19.79
C VAL A 833 1.64 -5.76 19.34
N LYS A 834 0.56 -6.30 19.89
CA LYS A 834 -0.83 -5.88 19.63
C LYS A 834 -1.44 -5.32 20.92
N ASN A 835 -2.23 -4.26 20.80
CA ASN A 835 -2.99 -3.70 21.92
C ASN A 835 -4.30 -4.46 22.13
N THR A 836 -4.19 -5.75 22.40
CA THR A 836 -5.29 -6.67 22.67
C THR A 836 -5.11 -7.30 24.06
N ASN A 837 -6.19 -7.85 24.65
CA ASN A 837 -6.12 -8.58 25.91
C ASN A 837 -5.60 -10.02 25.70
N GLU A 838 -5.65 -10.52 24.47
CA GLU A 838 -5.19 -11.83 24.02
C GLU A 838 -4.11 -11.62 22.94
N ALA A 839 -3.04 -12.42 22.98
CA ALA A 839 -1.92 -12.34 22.03
C ALA A 839 -2.23 -13.10 20.74
#